data_dd949eb78d932cca8d62ebed7193789e
#
_entry.id   dd949eb78d932cca8d62ebed7193789e
#
_cell.length_a   1.000
_cell.length_b   1.000
_cell.length_c   1.000
_cell.angle_alpha   90.00
_cell.angle_beta   90.00
_cell.angle_gamma   90.00
#
_symmetry.space_group_name_H-M   'P 1'
#
loop_
_entity.id
_entity.type
_entity.pdbx_description
1 polymer ?
#
loop_
_entity_poly.entity_id
_entity_poly.type
_entity_poly.pdbx_seq_one_letter_code
_entity_poly.pdbx_strand_id
1 'polypeptide(L)'
;MAPASTPRTVLPIPDIPKPGLTTFDAKDPDTSYPPIEPLRPPEGAPNVLVILLDDVGFGASTAFGGLINTPVADRLAKNGLSYNRFHTTALCAPTRAALLHGRNHHSVGFGMVTEFATAAPGNNALVPNTKASLPLTLKYNGYATSMFGKCHEVAPYLASPMGPFDAWPAGGVGFEYFYGFIAGEANQYDPALYEGNSPVDPPKSAEEGYHLTEDLADKAIGWIHQQKALMPDKPFFTYFSTGACHAPHHVPKEWADRYKGTFDAGWDAVRDEIFERQKAQGMIPAHSELPARHEEIPAWEDMPDEMKPILARQMEVYAGFLEHTDYHIGRVIDAIEEMGALDNTLIYYILGDNGASAEGTMNGSFNEMANFNGMASLETPEFLASVIDDFGSPDSYNHYSVGWAWAMCTPFQWTKQVASHWGGTRNGTIVHWPAGIDAKGELRDQFTHVIDVAPTVLEAAGIPEPQFVNGVMQSPYEGTSMCYSFNDGQAPEEHDLQYFEMVGNRGVYYKGWSAVTKHRTPWDLVGQPPPFDEDQWELYDGSSDFTQARDISSENPEKLAELQRLFLIEATKYNVIPLDDRASERLIPELAGRPTLIHGNRQMLFAGMGRLSENSVVNTKNKSWSLEAKIDVRESNATGVIMAQGGRFGGWSVYLDDGHLCYVYNTLGIHQYETRADTRIDVGEHRVMFEFAYDGGGLGKGGDVTLSVDGAPVAKGRVEITHPMIWSAEETANIGRDAGTPVGSYSISDSVLTGADIHFVELAVGDDSADHEIDPMERFRLAMKIQ
;
A
#
# COMPACT_ATOMS: atom_id res chain seq x y z
N MET A 1 -26.13 -8.57 44.30
CA MET A 1 -24.96 -9.16 43.62
C MET A 1 -24.40 -8.07 42.75
N ALA A 2 -23.11 -7.78 42.83
CA ALA A 2 -22.48 -6.93 41.84
C ALA A 2 -22.69 -7.57 40.43
N PRO A 3 -22.96 -6.83 39.36
CA PRO A 3 -23.08 -7.39 38.04
C PRO A 3 -21.79 -8.14 37.73
N ALA A 4 -21.91 -9.41 37.25
CA ALA A 4 -20.75 -10.17 36.81
C ALA A 4 -20.03 -9.34 35.75
N SER A 5 -18.71 -9.16 35.94
CA SER A 5 -17.90 -8.43 34.94
C SER A 5 -18.02 -9.14 33.59
N THR A 6 -18.29 -8.38 32.54
CA THR A 6 -18.39 -8.91 31.17
C THR A 6 -17.09 -9.66 30.81
N PRO A 7 -17.14 -10.93 30.38
CA PRO A 7 -15.95 -11.73 30.10
C PRO A 7 -15.34 -11.34 28.72
N ARG A 8 -14.60 -10.24 28.69
CA ARG A 8 -14.05 -9.63 27.46
C ARG A 8 -12.81 -10.36 26.89
N THR A 9 -12.34 -11.41 27.56
CA THR A 9 -11.21 -12.23 27.07
C THR A 9 -11.64 -13.36 26.09
N VAL A 10 -12.97 -13.61 25.98
CA VAL A 10 -13.56 -14.58 25.04
C VAL A 10 -14.47 -13.82 24.10
N LEU A 11 -14.18 -13.86 22.80
CA LEU A 11 -14.86 -13.07 21.78
C LEU A 11 -15.43 -13.95 20.65
N PRO A 12 -16.64 -13.68 20.11
CA PRO A 12 -17.59 -12.70 20.67
C PRO A 12 -17.91 -13.02 22.12
N ILE A 13 -18.26 -11.98 22.90
CA ILE A 13 -18.63 -12.14 24.30
C ILE A 13 -19.79 -13.12 24.40
N PRO A 14 -19.69 -14.19 25.20
CA PRO A 14 -20.77 -15.15 25.34
C PRO A 14 -22.05 -14.53 25.88
N ASP A 15 -23.20 -15.00 25.41
CA ASP A 15 -24.49 -14.57 25.92
C ASP A 15 -24.59 -14.77 27.43
N ILE A 16 -24.90 -13.69 28.14
CA ILE A 16 -25.16 -13.74 29.58
C ILE A 16 -26.66 -13.85 29.77
N PRO A 17 -27.16 -14.97 30.32
CA PRO A 17 -28.57 -15.10 30.59
C PRO A 17 -29.08 -14.01 31.55
N LYS A 18 -30.12 -13.28 31.13
CA LYS A 18 -30.79 -12.26 31.95
C LYS A 18 -32.08 -12.88 32.50
N PRO A 19 -32.06 -13.47 33.69
CA PRO A 19 -33.25 -14.12 34.25
C PRO A 19 -34.37 -13.12 34.52
N GLY A 20 -35.56 -13.48 34.15
CA GLY A 20 -36.77 -12.73 34.41
C GLY A 20 -37.86 -13.63 34.99
N LEU A 21 -38.95 -13.05 35.40
CA LEU A 21 -40.13 -13.79 35.83
C LEU A 21 -41.07 -13.97 34.63
N THR A 22 -41.29 -15.22 34.23
CA THR A 22 -42.17 -15.61 33.14
C THR A 22 -43.53 -16.05 33.69
N THR A 23 -44.59 -15.40 33.27
CA THR A 23 -45.96 -15.83 33.51
C THR A 23 -46.58 -16.32 32.20
N PHE A 24 -47.82 -16.82 32.27
CA PHE A 24 -48.54 -17.32 31.08
C PHE A 24 -48.91 -16.22 30.10
N ASP A 25 -49.22 -15.00 30.59
CA ASP A 25 -49.65 -13.87 29.79
C ASP A 25 -48.66 -12.70 29.99
N ALA A 26 -48.07 -12.15 28.90
CA ALA A 26 -47.17 -11.03 28.95
C ALA A 26 -47.77 -9.73 29.59
N LYS A 27 -49.10 -9.65 29.72
CA LYS A 27 -49.82 -8.59 30.39
C LYS A 27 -49.98 -8.83 31.89
N ASP A 28 -49.59 -9.98 32.38
CA ASP A 28 -49.57 -10.27 33.81
C ASP A 28 -48.56 -9.31 34.48
N PRO A 29 -48.99 -8.56 35.56
CA PRO A 29 -48.11 -7.58 36.20
C PRO A 29 -46.85 -8.18 36.84
N ASP A 30 -46.84 -9.48 37.06
CA ASP A 30 -45.67 -10.15 37.63
C ASP A 30 -44.64 -10.54 36.51
N THR A 31 -45.03 -10.47 35.23
CA THR A 31 -44.11 -10.72 34.13
C THR A 31 -43.05 -9.59 34.11
N SER A 32 -41.79 -9.93 34.27
CA SER A 32 -40.66 -8.96 34.31
C SER A 32 -39.43 -9.55 33.72
N TYR A 33 -38.85 -8.80 32.78
CA TYR A 33 -37.53 -9.04 32.20
C TYR A 33 -36.69 -7.78 32.28
N PRO A 34 -35.37 -7.89 32.51
CA PRO A 34 -34.48 -6.73 32.40
C PRO A 34 -34.43 -6.27 30.92
N PRO A 35 -34.29 -4.96 30.68
CA PRO A 35 -34.19 -4.44 29.33
C PRO A 35 -32.96 -5.01 28.61
N ILE A 36 -33.04 -5.06 27.27
CA ILE A 36 -31.91 -5.40 26.42
C ILE A 36 -30.99 -4.17 26.37
N GLU A 37 -29.76 -4.36 26.80
CA GLU A 37 -28.72 -3.33 26.73
C GLU A 37 -27.79 -3.62 25.55
N PRO A 38 -27.57 -2.65 24.64
CA PRO A 38 -26.58 -2.79 23.60
C PRO A 38 -25.18 -3.01 24.17
N LEU A 39 -24.37 -3.84 23.50
CA LEU A 39 -22.97 -4.00 23.88
C LEU A 39 -22.22 -2.68 23.70
N ARG A 40 -21.47 -2.30 24.74
CA ARG A 40 -20.58 -1.15 24.77
C ARG A 40 -19.23 -1.55 25.36
N PRO A 41 -18.12 -0.87 24.99
CA PRO A 41 -16.84 -1.04 25.69
C PRO A 41 -16.93 -0.53 27.14
N PRO A 42 -15.86 -0.65 27.93
CA PRO A 42 -15.80 -0.05 29.26
C PRO A 42 -16.13 1.45 29.23
N GLU A 43 -16.72 1.94 30.34
CA GLU A 43 -17.05 3.37 30.48
C GLU A 43 -15.79 4.22 30.36
N GLY A 44 -15.87 5.32 29.62
CA GLY A 44 -14.74 6.23 29.37
C GLY A 44 -13.83 5.79 28.21
N ALA A 45 -14.04 4.65 27.58
CA ALA A 45 -13.27 4.20 26.42
C ALA A 45 -13.28 5.28 25.30
N PRO A 46 -12.10 5.70 24.78
CA PRO A 46 -12.00 6.77 23.79
C PRO A 46 -12.52 6.34 22.41
N ASN A 47 -12.91 7.30 21.57
CA ASN A 47 -12.83 7.07 20.13
C ASN A 47 -11.37 6.91 19.75
N VAL A 48 -11.10 6.22 18.64
CA VAL A 48 -9.75 6.02 18.14
C VAL A 48 -9.70 6.36 16.65
N LEU A 49 -8.76 7.23 16.28
CA LEU A 49 -8.44 7.56 14.89
C LEU A 49 -6.96 7.26 14.64
N VAL A 50 -6.70 6.25 13.82
CA VAL A 50 -5.34 5.95 13.37
C VAL A 50 -5.18 6.47 11.94
N ILE A 51 -4.32 7.46 11.76
CA ILE A 51 -3.95 8.04 10.46
C ILE A 51 -2.60 7.48 10.10
N LEU A 52 -2.50 6.85 8.94
CA LEU A 52 -1.25 6.31 8.41
C LEU A 52 -1.00 6.83 7.02
N LEU A 53 0.08 7.58 6.84
CA LEU A 53 0.57 8.01 5.53
C LEU A 53 1.46 6.93 4.91
N ASP A 54 1.65 7.02 3.61
CA ASP A 54 2.38 6.08 2.78
C ASP A 54 3.66 6.76 2.24
N ASP A 55 4.82 6.12 2.34
CA ASP A 55 6.08 6.54 1.72
C ASP A 55 6.56 7.97 2.09
N VAL A 56 6.32 8.47 3.32
CA VAL A 56 6.61 9.88 3.63
C VAL A 56 8.07 10.12 4.06
N GLY A 57 8.62 9.32 4.95
CA GLY A 57 9.96 9.53 5.50
C GLY A 57 10.01 10.57 6.64
N PHE A 58 10.96 10.38 7.55
CA PHE A 58 11.06 11.12 8.81
C PHE A 58 11.28 12.63 8.60
N GLY A 59 12.06 13.02 7.60
CA GLY A 59 12.47 14.39 7.34
C GLY A 59 11.54 15.18 6.41
N ALA A 60 10.38 14.66 6.01
CA ALA A 60 9.51 15.34 5.04
C ALA A 60 8.69 16.47 5.67
N SER A 61 7.97 16.17 6.77
CA SER A 61 7.01 17.06 7.44
C SER A 61 7.67 18.17 8.28
N THR A 62 7.10 19.39 8.28
CA THR A 62 7.50 20.46 9.18
C THR A 62 7.43 20.07 10.66
N ALA A 63 6.53 19.17 11.05
CA ALA A 63 6.42 18.68 12.41
C ALA A 63 7.69 17.91 12.88
N PHE A 64 8.49 17.41 11.96
CA PHE A 64 9.77 16.73 12.23
C PHE A 64 10.97 17.42 11.55
N GLY A 65 10.88 18.73 11.34
CA GLY A 65 11.97 19.57 10.81
C GLY A 65 12.06 19.65 9.29
N GLY A 66 11.17 19.01 8.56
CA GLY A 66 11.11 19.02 7.10
C GLY A 66 10.73 20.36 6.49
N LEU A 67 10.76 20.40 5.15
CA LEU A 67 10.41 21.61 4.39
C LEU A 67 8.98 21.62 3.88
N ILE A 68 8.28 20.49 3.96
CA ILE A 68 6.91 20.36 3.48
C ILE A 68 5.94 20.79 4.58
N ASN A 69 5.12 21.78 4.27
CA ASN A 69 4.19 22.39 5.21
C ASN A 69 3.04 21.41 5.57
N THR A 70 2.96 21.03 6.85
CA THR A 70 1.94 20.12 7.38
C THR A 70 1.30 20.72 8.63
N PRO A 71 0.47 21.77 8.49
CA PRO A 71 -0.04 22.53 9.61
C PRO A 71 -0.95 21.73 10.55
N VAL A 72 -1.56 20.65 10.07
CA VAL A 72 -2.40 19.78 10.89
C VAL A 72 -1.53 18.89 11.78
N ALA A 73 -0.46 18.30 11.23
CA ALA A 73 0.53 17.58 12.03
C ALA A 73 1.18 18.50 13.06
N ASP A 74 1.56 19.73 12.71
CA ASP A 74 2.11 20.74 13.63
C ASP A 74 1.13 21.08 14.76
N ARG A 75 -0.17 21.24 14.43
CA ARG A 75 -1.23 21.52 15.44
C ARG A 75 -1.39 20.37 16.42
N LEU A 76 -1.40 19.14 15.93
CA LEU A 76 -1.51 17.95 16.79
C LEU A 76 -0.25 17.76 17.64
N ALA A 77 0.94 17.92 17.07
CA ALA A 77 2.21 17.83 17.80
C ALA A 77 2.29 18.85 18.94
N LYS A 78 1.87 20.10 18.69
CA LYS A 78 1.83 21.16 19.70
C LYS A 78 0.89 20.87 20.86
N ASN A 79 -0.20 20.12 20.64
CA ASN A 79 -1.22 19.82 21.62
C ASN A 79 -1.18 18.37 22.13
N GLY A 80 -0.23 17.58 21.68
CA GLY A 80 -0.04 16.17 22.00
C GLY A 80 1.44 15.84 22.20
N LEU A 81 1.83 14.63 21.81
CA LEU A 81 3.19 14.10 21.94
C LEU A 81 3.77 13.80 20.56
N SER A 82 5.06 14.08 20.39
CA SER A 82 5.82 13.66 19.21
C SER A 82 6.79 12.55 19.59
N TYR A 83 6.76 11.43 18.86
CA TYR A 83 7.67 10.31 19.03
C TYR A 83 8.73 10.34 17.93
N ASN A 84 10.01 10.49 18.28
CA ASN A 84 11.12 10.54 17.31
C ASN A 84 11.88 9.21 17.17
N ARG A 85 11.49 8.18 17.94
CA ARG A 85 11.98 6.81 17.84
C ARG A 85 10.84 5.81 17.65
N PHE A 86 9.84 6.19 16.87
CA PHE A 86 8.78 5.28 16.44
C PHE A 86 9.24 4.57 15.17
N HIS A 87 9.22 3.25 15.20
CA HIS A 87 9.66 2.40 14.10
C HIS A 87 8.49 1.68 13.43
N THR A 88 8.57 1.55 12.13
CA THR A 88 7.71 0.72 11.30
C THR A 88 8.51 -0.45 10.75
N THR A 89 7.93 -1.25 9.88
CA THR A 89 8.72 -2.12 9.01
C THR A 89 9.22 -1.30 7.81
N ALA A 90 10.01 -1.88 6.93
CA ALA A 90 10.55 -1.13 5.81
C ALA A 90 9.65 -1.16 4.55
N LEU A 91 8.41 -1.69 4.65
CA LEU A 91 7.43 -1.75 3.56
C LEU A 91 5.99 -1.62 4.06
N CYS A 92 5.11 -1.14 3.17
CA CYS A 92 3.72 -0.80 3.46
C CYS A 92 2.87 -1.98 3.94
N ALA A 93 2.68 -3.06 3.16
CA ALA A 93 1.85 -4.20 3.57
C ALA A 93 2.32 -4.85 4.88
N PRO A 94 3.64 -5.09 5.09
CA PRO A 94 4.17 -5.55 6.37
C PRO A 94 3.85 -4.64 7.55
N THR A 95 4.01 -3.32 7.41
CA THR A 95 3.68 -2.35 8.47
C THR A 95 2.19 -2.33 8.79
N ARG A 96 1.33 -2.32 7.78
CA ARG A 96 -0.13 -2.31 7.92
C ARG A 96 -0.63 -3.56 8.62
N ALA A 97 -0.14 -4.73 8.20
CA ALA A 97 -0.43 -6.00 8.87
C ALA A 97 0.06 -6.01 10.32
N ALA A 98 1.27 -5.53 10.59
CA ALA A 98 1.83 -5.44 11.94
C ALA A 98 0.99 -4.51 12.84
N LEU A 99 0.60 -3.33 12.34
CA LEU A 99 -0.25 -2.36 13.05
C LEU A 99 -1.61 -2.97 13.42
N LEU A 100 -2.31 -3.54 12.43
CA LEU A 100 -3.67 -4.06 12.65
C LEU A 100 -3.70 -5.31 13.55
N HIS A 101 -2.60 -6.01 13.71
CA HIS A 101 -2.55 -7.23 14.50
C HIS A 101 -1.72 -7.11 15.79
N GLY A 102 -0.98 -6.00 16.01
CA GLY A 102 -0.11 -5.82 17.18
C GLY A 102 0.97 -6.89 17.31
N ARG A 103 1.45 -7.41 16.18
CA ARG A 103 2.41 -8.51 16.08
C ARG A 103 3.39 -8.25 14.95
N ASN A 104 4.57 -8.79 15.07
CA ASN A 104 5.62 -8.70 14.04
C ASN A 104 5.10 -9.17 12.68
N HIS A 105 5.51 -8.49 11.63
CA HIS A 105 5.00 -8.70 10.27
C HIS A 105 5.21 -10.14 9.75
N HIS A 106 6.36 -10.77 9.98
CA HIS A 106 6.55 -12.20 9.66
C HIS A 106 5.66 -13.12 10.50
N SER A 107 5.42 -12.74 11.75
CA SER A 107 4.52 -13.49 12.64
C SER A 107 3.09 -13.58 12.11
N VAL A 108 2.66 -12.57 11.35
CA VAL A 108 1.36 -12.51 10.68
C VAL A 108 1.43 -12.86 9.19
N GLY A 109 2.57 -13.36 8.70
CA GLY A 109 2.71 -13.84 7.33
C GLY A 109 3.12 -12.78 6.29
N PHE A 110 3.46 -11.57 6.72
CA PHE A 110 3.75 -10.42 5.82
C PHE A 110 5.23 -10.02 5.86
N GLY A 111 6.14 -10.96 5.62
CA GLY A 111 7.56 -10.64 5.46
C GLY A 111 7.87 -9.84 4.20
N MET A 112 6.89 -9.68 3.29
CA MET A 112 6.99 -8.90 2.06
C MET A 112 5.61 -8.37 1.67
N VAL A 113 5.52 -7.52 0.63
CA VAL A 113 4.25 -7.11 0.03
C VAL A 113 3.53 -8.32 -0.57
N THR A 114 2.22 -8.23 -0.67
CA THR A 114 1.35 -9.35 -1.01
C THR A 114 1.63 -9.95 -2.38
N GLU A 115 2.06 -9.14 -3.35
CA GLU A 115 2.39 -9.51 -4.73
C GLU A 115 3.60 -10.45 -4.80
N PHE A 116 4.51 -10.34 -3.86
CA PHE A 116 5.73 -11.14 -3.74
C PHE A 116 5.65 -12.23 -2.67
N ALA A 117 4.44 -12.54 -2.20
CA ALA A 117 4.24 -13.61 -1.23
C ALA A 117 4.76 -14.96 -1.75
N THR A 118 5.23 -15.81 -0.81
CA THR A 118 5.74 -17.16 -1.08
C THR A 118 5.03 -18.20 -0.21
N ALA A 119 5.34 -19.47 -0.36
CA ALA A 119 4.80 -20.52 0.50
C ALA A 119 5.37 -20.53 1.94
N ALA A 120 6.43 -19.75 2.23
CA ALA A 120 7.02 -19.70 3.56
C ALA A 120 6.05 -19.07 4.58
N PRO A 121 5.87 -19.63 5.78
CA PRO A 121 4.88 -19.16 6.75
C PRO A 121 5.01 -17.67 7.12
N GLY A 122 6.22 -17.14 7.18
CA GLY A 122 6.46 -15.71 7.44
C GLY A 122 6.24 -14.79 6.24
N ASN A 123 6.00 -15.34 5.03
CA ASN A 123 5.94 -14.60 3.75
C ASN A 123 4.73 -14.95 2.88
N ASN A 124 3.68 -15.59 3.44
CA ASN A 124 2.58 -16.12 2.65
C ASN A 124 1.39 -15.17 2.49
N ALA A 125 1.44 -13.98 3.06
CA ALA A 125 0.36 -12.98 3.08
C ALA A 125 -0.96 -13.54 3.63
N LEU A 126 -0.90 -14.50 4.57
CA LEU A 126 -2.04 -15.10 5.24
C LEU A 126 -1.90 -14.94 6.75
N VAL A 127 -2.78 -14.18 7.35
CA VAL A 127 -2.82 -14.02 8.81
C VAL A 127 -3.32 -15.30 9.46
N PRO A 128 -2.57 -15.91 10.41
CA PRO A 128 -3.04 -17.07 11.16
C PRO A 128 -4.29 -16.75 12.00
N ASN A 129 -5.27 -17.65 12.06
CA ASN A 129 -6.48 -17.49 12.88
C ASN A 129 -6.20 -17.28 14.39
N THR A 130 -4.99 -17.62 14.84
CA THR A 130 -4.50 -17.40 16.21
C THR A 130 -4.06 -15.96 16.48
N LYS A 131 -4.22 -15.05 15.51
CA LYS A 131 -3.73 -13.67 15.56
C LYS A 131 -4.83 -12.71 15.09
N ALA A 132 -5.92 -12.66 15.88
CA ALA A 132 -7.03 -11.76 15.59
C ALA A 132 -6.57 -10.30 15.51
N SER A 133 -7.20 -9.54 14.63
CA SER A 133 -6.93 -8.14 14.40
C SER A 133 -7.48 -7.24 15.52
N LEU A 134 -6.92 -6.04 15.65
CA LEU A 134 -7.42 -5.00 16.54
C LEU A 134 -8.86 -4.58 16.19
N PRO A 135 -9.24 -4.27 14.92
CA PRO A 135 -10.61 -3.89 14.60
C PRO A 135 -11.62 -4.98 14.94
N LEU A 136 -11.32 -6.25 14.72
CA LEU A 136 -12.20 -7.36 15.10
C LEU A 136 -12.36 -7.45 16.63
N THR A 137 -11.28 -7.28 17.38
CA THR A 137 -11.28 -7.26 18.83
C THR A 137 -12.13 -6.11 19.37
N LEU A 138 -11.98 -4.90 18.83
CA LEU A 138 -12.76 -3.73 19.21
C LEU A 138 -14.23 -3.86 18.84
N LYS A 139 -14.56 -4.36 17.64
CA LYS A 139 -15.92 -4.64 17.19
C LYS A 139 -16.65 -5.57 18.18
N TYR A 140 -16.02 -6.66 18.56
CA TYR A 140 -16.58 -7.62 19.51
C TYR A 140 -16.65 -7.09 20.95
N ASN A 141 -16.02 -5.95 21.22
CA ASN A 141 -16.14 -5.21 22.48
C ASN A 141 -17.09 -4.00 22.42
N GLY A 142 -17.78 -3.80 21.28
CA GLY A 142 -18.84 -2.80 21.17
C GLY A 142 -18.40 -1.47 20.53
N TYR A 143 -17.25 -1.40 19.88
CA TYR A 143 -16.86 -0.29 19.00
C TYR A 143 -17.62 -0.35 17.66
N ALA A 144 -17.80 0.80 17.03
CA ALA A 144 -18.05 0.90 15.60
C ALA A 144 -16.71 0.99 14.88
N THR A 145 -16.51 0.21 13.80
CA THR A 145 -15.20 0.08 13.14
C THR A 145 -15.27 0.43 11.66
N SER A 146 -14.37 1.28 11.19
CA SER A 146 -14.31 1.69 9.79
C SER A 146 -12.89 1.84 9.27
N MET A 147 -12.71 1.63 7.98
CA MET A 147 -11.46 1.85 7.27
C MET A 147 -11.71 2.66 6.00
N PHE A 148 -10.83 3.64 5.75
CA PHE A 148 -10.87 4.48 4.55
C PHE A 148 -9.50 4.49 3.91
N GLY A 149 -9.43 4.15 2.60
CA GLY A 149 -8.24 4.22 1.77
C GLY A 149 -7.58 2.87 1.45
N LYS A 150 -6.26 2.84 1.55
CA LYS A 150 -5.42 1.72 1.11
C LYS A 150 -5.54 0.49 2.01
N CYS A 151 -5.91 -0.63 1.41
CA CYS A 151 -5.74 -1.96 1.96
C CYS A 151 -4.75 -2.75 1.10
N HIS A 152 -3.58 -3.01 1.64
CA HIS A 152 -2.50 -3.76 1.00
C HIS A 152 -2.24 -5.12 1.67
N GLU A 153 -3.25 -5.64 2.39
CA GLU A 153 -3.13 -6.88 3.17
C GLU A 153 -3.92 -8.04 2.57
N VAL A 154 -4.45 -7.88 1.36
CA VAL A 154 -5.15 -8.94 0.64
C VAL A 154 -4.22 -9.59 -0.38
N ALA A 155 -3.92 -10.88 -0.20
CA ALA A 155 -3.10 -11.60 -1.17
C ALA A 155 -3.74 -11.58 -2.58
N PRO A 156 -2.95 -11.47 -3.68
CA PRO A 156 -3.49 -11.34 -5.04
C PRO A 156 -4.53 -12.41 -5.42
N TYR A 157 -4.32 -13.64 -4.99
CA TYR A 157 -5.27 -14.74 -5.25
C TYR A 157 -6.54 -14.69 -4.38
N LEU A 158 -6.63 -13.74 -3.43
CA LEU A 158 -7.82 -13.44 -2.62
C LEU A 158 -8.46 -12.09 -3.00
N ALA A 159 -7.87 -11.34 -3.93
CA ALA A 159 -8.34 -10.03 -4.35
C ALA A 159 -9.46 -10.08 -5.41
N SER A 160 -10.16 -11.21 -5.54
CA SER A 160 -11.27 -11.35 -6.46
C SER A 160 -12.52 -10.61 -5.94
N PRO A 161 -13.25 -9.85 -6.82
CA PRO A 161 -14.50 -9.21 -6.42
C PRO A 161 -15.63 -10.22 -6.09
N MET A 162 -15.39 -11.52 -6.25
CA MET A 162 -16.30 -12.61 -5.90
C MET A 162 -15.90 -13.31 -4.60
N GLY A 163 -14.89 -12.80 -3.88
CA GLY A 163 -14.36 -13.41 -2.66
C GLY A 163 -13.41 -14.60 -2.92
N PRO A 164 -13.03 -15.30 -1.83
CA PRO A 164 -13.48 -15.14 -0.44
C PRO A 164 -13.07 -13.80 0.19
N PHE A 165 -13.87 -13.30 1.14
CA PHE A 165 -13.66 -11.99 1.77
C PHE A 165 -13.05 -12.08 3.17
N ASP A 166 -12.50 -13.24 3.56
CA ASP A 166 -11.95 -13.46 4.91
C ASP A 166 -10.73 -12.55 5.21
N ALA A 167 -9.96 -12.18 4.18
CA ALA A 167 -8.82 -11.26 4.31
C ALA A 167 -9.20 -9.79 4.02
N TRP A 168 -10.44 -9.52 3.62
CA TRP A 168 -10.86 -8.17 3.26
C TRP A 168 -11.24 -7.34 4.49
N PRO A 169 -11.10 -6.00 4.43
CA PRO A 169 -11.44 -5.13 5.56
C PRO A 169 -12.84 -5.33 6.10
N ALA A 170 -13.88 -5.26 5.24
CA ALA A 170 -15.27 -5.50 5.62
C ALA A 170 -15.65 -6.99 5.65
N GLY A 171 -14.67 -7.86 5.78
CA GLY A 171 -14.80 -9.30 5.95
C GLY A 171 -14.23 -9.77 7.28
N GLY A 172 -13.25 -10.68 7.21
CA GLY A 172 -12.63 -11.29 8.41
C GLY A 172 -11.74 -10.35 9.20
N VAL A 173 -11.24 -9.25 8.63
CA VAL A 173 -10.41 -8.27 9.35
C VAL A 173 -11.22 -7.51 10.42
N GLY A 174 -12.54 -7.35 10.22
CA GLY A 174 -13.43 -6.89 11.29
C GLY A 174 -13.85 -5.42 11.23
N PHE A 175 -13.61 -4.73 10.13
CA PHE A 175 -14.22 -3.43 9.89
C PHE A 175 -15.71 -3.60 9.51
N GLU A 176 -16.59 -2.79 10.13
CA GLU A 176 -18.01 -2.78 9.79
C GLU A 176 -18.30 -1.98 8.51
N TYR A 177 -17.41 -1.04 8.18
CA TYR A 177 -17.45 -0.24 6.97
C TYR A 177 -16.05 -0.12 6.36
N PHE A 178 -15.97 -0.21 5.04
CA PHE A 178 -14.76 0.00 4.25
C PHE A 178 -15.10 0.85 3.03
N TYR A 179 -14.27 1.84 2.74
CA TYR A 179 -14.26 2.56 1.48
C TYR A 179 -12.84 2.87 1.07
N GLY A 180 -12.41 2.39 -0.09
CA GLY A 180 -11.04 2.54 -0.56
C GLY A 180 -10.67 1.54 -1.64
N PHE A 181 -9.40 1.15 -1.70
CA PHE A 181 -8.87 0.26 -2.73
C PHE A 181 -8.09 -0.92 -2.14
N ILE A 182 -8.03 -2.02 -2.91
CA ILE A 182 -7.34 -3.27 -2.55
C ILE A 182 -6.15 -3.43 -3.50
N ALA A 183 -5.07 -2.73 -3.21
CA ALA A 183 -3.84 -2.72 -3.98
C ALA A 183 -2.69 -2.07 -3.20
N GLY A 184 -1.46 -2.16 -3.73
CA GLY A 184 -0.29 -1.47 -3.20
C GLY A 184 -0.30 0.04 -3.43
N GLU A 185 -0.96 0.49 -4.49
CA GLU A 185 -1.07 1.89 -4.91
C GLU A 185 -2.38 2.13 -5.63
N ALA A 186 -2.73 3.38 -5.87
CA ALA A 186 -3.90 3.76 -6.63
C ALA A 186 -3.73 5.11 -7.33
N ASN A 187 -4.24 5.21 -8.56
CA ASN A 187 -4.44 6.47 -9.23
C ASN A 187 -5.33 7.38 -8.37
N GLN A 188 -4.91 8.64 -8.14
CA GLN A 188 -5.68 9.54 -7.27
C GLN A 188 -6.86 10.20 -7.99
N TYR A 189 -6.90 10.11 -9.34
CA TYR A 189 -7.97 10.70 -10.15
C TYR A 189 -8.96 9.66 -10.69
N ASP A 190 -8.49 8.44 -10.98
CA ASP A 190 -9.31 7.36 -11.53
C ASP A 190 -9.09 6.02 -10.80
N PRO A 191 -9.27 5.96 -9.45
CA PRO A 191 -8.94 4.78 -8.66
C PRO A 191 -9.93 3.63 -8.84
N ALA A 192 -9.45 2.40 -8.64
CA ALA A 192 -10.26 1.19 -8.57
C ALA A 192 -10.84 1.01 -7.15
N LEU A 193 -12.04 1.53 -6.90
CA LEU A 193 -12.63 1.61 -5.55
C LEU A 193 -13.55 0.44 -5.19
N TYR A 194 -13.67 0.24 -3.87
CA TYR A 194 -14.64 -0.66 -3.24
C TYR A 194 -15.36 0.04 -2.09
N GLU A 195 -16.68 -0.25 -1.95
CA GLU A 195 -17.45 0.09 -0.76
C GLU A 195 -17.95 -1.20 -0.13
N GLY A 196 -17.54 -1.48 1.10
CA GLY A 196 -17.64 -2.80 1.69
C GLY A 196 -16.81 -3.81 0.90
N ASN A 197 -17.49 -4.78 0.27
CA ASN A 197 -16.87 -5.79 -0.60
C ASN A 197 -17.32 -5.66 -2.06
N SER A 198 -17.97 -4.54 -2.42
CA SER A 198 -18.49 -4.32 -3.76
C SER A 198 -17.68 -3.27 -4.52
N PRO A 199 -17.31 -3.52 -5.79
CA PRO A 199 -16.69 -2.51 -6.62
C PRO A 199 -17.62 -1.30 -6.79
N VAL A 200 -17.05 -0.09 -6.73
CA VAL A 200 -17.76 1.16 -7.01
C VAL A 200 -16.90 2.05 -7.89
N ASP A 201 -17.55 2.90 -8.68
CA ASP A 201 -16.82 3.90 -9.46
C ASP A 201 -16.69 5.21 -8.64
N PRO A 202 -15.68 6.05 -8.89
CA PRO A 202 -15.57 7.38 -8.30
C PRO A 202 -16.84 8.20 -8.51
N PRO A 203 -17.26 9.05 -7.56
CA PRO A 203 -18.50 9.82 -7.67
C PRO A 203 -18.48 10.91 -8.74
N LYS A 204 -17.33 11.28 -9.25
CA LYS A 204 -17.08 12.25 -10.35
C LYS A 204 -15.80 11.87 -11.09
N SER A 205 -15.62 12.38 -12.30
CA SER A 205 -14.41 12.15 -13.09
C SER A 205 -13.27 13.10 -12.70
N ALA A 206 -12.07 12.82 -13.21
CA ALA A 206 -10.92 13.72 -13.06
C ALA A 206 -11.20 15.12 -13.62
N GLU A 207 -11.88 15.22 -14.77
CA GLU A 207 -12.26 16.50 -15.39
C GLU A 207 -13.28 17.28 -14.54
N GLU A 208 -14.09 16.59 -13.74
CA GLU A 208 -15.01 17.18 -12.77
C GLU A 208 -14.33 17.54 -11.44
N GLY A 209 -13.02 17.37 -11.37
CA GLY A 209 -12.21 17.69 -10.20
C GLY A 209 -12.24 16.62 -9.11
N TYR A 210 -12.32 15.35 -9.47
CA TYR A 210 -12.16 14.25 -8.52
C TYR A 210 -10.73 14.15 -8.02
N HIS A 211 -10.57 13.85 -6.74
CA HIS A 211 -9.30 13.42 -6.13
C HIS A 211 -9.57 12.46 -4.97
N LEU A 212 -8.90 11.32 -4.95
CA LEU A 212 -9.13 10.23 -3.99
C LEU A 212 -8.98 10.67 -2.53
N THR A 213 -7.94 11.44 -2.18
CA THR A 213 -7.74 11.89 -0.80
C THR A 213 -8.89 12.77 -0.30
N GLU A 214 -9.47 13.63 -1.17
CA GLU A 214 -10.66 14.43 -0.85
C GLU A 214 -11.87 13.55 -0.58
N ASP A 215 -12.14 12.60 -1.50
CA ASP A 215 -13.27 11.69 -1.40
C ASP A 215 -13.19 10.78 -0.15
N LEU A 216 -12.00 10.28 0.17
CA LEU A 216 -11.77 9.51 1.41
C LEU A 216 -12.11 10.32 2.66
N ALA A 217 -11.72 11.60 2.69
CA ALA A 217 -12.04 12.49 3.81
C ALA A 217 -13.55 12.76 3.89
N ASP A 218 -14.23 13.02 2.77
CA ASP A 218 -15.69 13.22 2.71
C ASP A 218 -16.44 11.99 3.22
N LYS A 219 -16.05 10.80 2.78
CA LYS A 219 -16.63 9.52 3.22
C LYS A 219 -16.40 9.26 4.72
N ALA A 220 -15.19 9.53 5.22
CA ALA A 220 -14.87 9.37 6.63
C ALA A 220 -15.70 10.31 7.51
N ILE A 221 -15.78 11.60 7.15
CA ILE A 221 -16.60 12.61 7.85
C ILE A 221 -18.06 12.18 7.86
N GLY A 222 -18.61 11.82 6.67
CA GLY A 222 -19.98 11.38 6.54
C GLY A 222 -20.30 10.16 7.42
N TRP A 223 -19.41 9.17 7.45
CA TRP A 223 -19.58 7.98 8.29
C TRP A 223 -19.51 8.30 9.80
N ILE A 224 -18.52 9.09 10.23
CA ILE A 224 -18.35 9.48 11.63
C ILE A 224 -19.58 10.27 12.11
N HIS A 225 -20.07 11.24 11.32
CA HIS A 225 -21.28 12.01 11.64
C HIS A 225 -22.49 11.11 11.82
N GLN A 226 -22.77 10.20 10.88
CA GLN A 226 -23.89 9.28 10.94
C GLN A 226 -23.79 8.34 12.14
N GLN A 227 -22.60 7.79 12.39
CA GLN A 227 -22.35 6.88 13.51
C GLN A 227 -22.65 7.59 14.86
N LYS A 228 -22.14 8.82 15.04
CA LYS A 228 -22.36 9.58 16.26
C LYS A 228 -23.79 10.12 16.40
N ALA A 229 -24.43 10.46 15.30
CA ALA A 229 -25.84 10.89 15.34
C ALA A 229 -26.79 9.76 15.76
N LEU A 230 -26.51 8.52 15.31
CA LEU A 230 -27.37 7.35 15.57
C LEU A 230 -27.03 6.67 16.91
N MET A 231 -25.75 6.67 17.31
CA MET A 231 -25.23 6.00 18.51
C MET A 231 -24.20 6.88 19.20
N PRO A 232 -24.60 7.98 19.84
CA PRO A 232 -23.68 8.99 20.40
C PRO A 232 -22.77 8.44 21.51
N ASP A 233 -23.23 7.43 22.23
CA ASP A 233 -22.51 6.73 23.31
C ASP A 233 -21.59 5.59 22.84
N LYS A 234 -21.66 5.19 21.56
CA LYS A 234 -20.81 4.15 21.00
C LYS A 234 -19.52 4.77 20.44
N PRO A 235 -18.33 4.45 20.99
CA PRO A 235 -17.09 4.94 20.41
C PRO A 235 -16.81 4.27 19.06
N PHE A 236 -16.04 4.98 18.23
CA PHE A 236 -15.56 4.45 16.95
C PHE A 236 -14.07 4.13 16.98
N PHE A 237 -13.66 3.19 16.14
CA PHE A 237 -12.30 2.98 15.68
C PHE A 237 -12.29 3.22 14.17
N THR A 238 -11.57 4.24 13.73
CA THR A 238 -11.41 4.59 12.33
C THR A 238 -9.94 4.47 11.96
N TYR A 239 -9.65 3.65 10.93
CA TYR A 239 -8.34 3.57 10.30
C TYR A 239 -8.40 4.38 9.00
N PHE A 240 -7.77 5.57 9.01
CA PHE A 240 -7.67 6.48 7.88
C PHE A 240 -6.31 6.31 7.24
N SER A 241 -6.25 5.44 6.25
CA SER A 241 -5.05 4.96 5.59
C SER A 241 -5.04 5.46 4.15
N THR A 242 -4.60 6.71 3.94
CA THR A 242 -4.55 7.27 2.58
C THR A 242 -3.55 6.50 1.71
N GLY A 243 -3.69 6.56 0.39
CA GLY A 243 -2.65 6.10 -0.54
C GLY A 243 -1.53 7.13 -0.70
N ALA A 244 -1.70 8.32 -0.15
CA ALA A 244 -0.72 9.39 -0.22
C ALA A 244 0.34 9.22 0.90
N CYS A 245 1.66 9.41 0.60
CA CYS A 245 2.19 9.95 -0.65
C CYS A 245 2.87 8.89 -1.52
N HIS A 246 2.36 7.66 -1.55
CA HIS A 246 2.84 6.65 -2.51
C HIS A 246 2.67 7.17 -3.95
N ALA A 247 3.53 6.76 -4.85
CA ALA A 247 3.31 6.99 -6.28
C ALA A 247 2.00 6.29 -6.74
N PRO A 248 1.34 6.82 -7.79
CA PRO A 248 1.68 8.02 -8.52
C PRO A 248 1.51 9.29 -7.66
N HIS A 249 2.49 10.20 -7.74
CA HIS A 249 2.42 11.46 -7.00
C HIS A 249 1.44 12.40 -7.71
N HIS A 250 0.16 12.21 -7.45
CA HIS A 250 -0.91 12.97 -8.07
C HIS A 250 -1.40 14.08 -7.13
N VAL A 251 -1.43 15.30 -7.62
CA VAL A 251 -1.97 16.43 -6.87
C VAL A 251 -2.38 17.57 -7.83
N PRO A 252 -3.47 18.31 -7.55
CA PRO A 252 -3.80 19.48 -8.33
C PRO A 252 -2.63 20.48 -8.41
N LYS A 253 -2.36 21.00 -9.62
CA LYS A 253 -1.18 21.82 -9.95
C LYS A 253 -0.94 22.97 -8.98
N GLU A 254 -2.01 23.58 -8.46
CA GLU A 254 -1.93 24.70 -7.52
C GLU A 254 -1.29 24.33 -6.17
N TRP A 255 -1.30 23.06 -5.78
CA TRP A 255 -0.62 22.58 -4.58
C TRP A 255 0.88 22.39 -4.86
N ALA A 256 1.22 21.76 -5.97
CA ALA A 256 2.61 21.60 -6.40
C ALA A 256 3.29 22.95 -6.61
N ASP A 257 2.60 23.90 -7.23
CA ASP A 257 3.13 25.24 -7.55
C ASP A 257 3.40 26.11 -6.31
N ARG A 258 2.90 25.74 -5.11
CA ARG A 258 3.30 26.40 -3.83
C ARG A 258 4.77 26.18 -3.51
N TYR A 259 5.35 25.11 -4.02
CA TYR A 259 6.75 24.71 -3.78
C TYR A 259 7.69 25.09 -4.91
N LYS A 260 7.21 25.82 -5.92
CA LYS A 260 8.02 26.20 -7.07
C LYS A 260 9.32 26.89 -6.66
N GLY A 261 10.45 26.29 -7.06
CA GLY A 261 11.79 26.78 -6.76
C GLY A 261 12.33 26.41 -5.37
N THR A 262 11.53 25.76 -4.51
CA THR A 262 11.98 25.37 -3.16
C THR A 262 13.09 24.32 -3.20
N PHE A 263 13.11 23.49 -4.23
CA PHE A 263 14.00 22.35 -4.35
C PHE A 263 15.09 22.51 -5.40
N ASP A 264 15.27 23.73 -5.95
CA ASP A 264 16.27 24.02 -6.99
C ASP A 264 17.71 23.80 -6.52
N ALA A 265 17.96 23.92 -5.20
CA ALA A 265 19.26 23.66 -4.61
C ALA A 265 19.67 22.17 -4.57
N GLY A 266 18.73 21.29 -4.83
CA GLY A 266 18.92 19.83 -4.88
C GLY A 266 18.94 19.15 -3.52
N TRP A 267 18.93 17.83 -3.57
CA TRP A 267 18.72 16.97 -2.40
C TRP A 267 19.84 17.04 -1.35
N ASP A 268 21.12 17.25 -1.74
CA ASP A 268 22.21 17.37 -0.77
C ASP A 268 22.00 18.62 0.10
N ALA A 269 21.71 19.77 -0.50
CA ALA A 269 21.46 21.02 0.22
C ALA A 269 20.16 20.96 1.06
N VAL A 270 19.11 20.36 0.52
CA VAL A 270 17.83 20.17 1.24
C VAL A 270 18.04 19.28 2.45
N ARG A 271 18.83 18.22 2.33
CA ARG A 271 19.14 17.33 3.46
C ARG A 271 19.90 18.05 4.57
N ASP A 272 20.90 18.87 4.23
CA ASP A 272 21.63 19.69 5.19
C ASP A 272 20.68 20.67 5.91
N GLU A 273 19.79 21.35 5.17
CA GLU A 273 18.83 22.28 5.74
C GLU A 273 17.85 21.57 6.71
N ILE A 274 17.29 20.43 6.32
CA ILE A 274 16.39 19.63 7.17
C ILE A 274 17.11 19.22 8.45
N PHE A 275 18.35 18.75 8.37
CA PHE A 275 19.13 18.33 9.51
C PHE A 275 19.34 19.46 10.54
N GLU A 276 19.72 20.65 10.08
CA GLU A 276 19.88 21.81 10.95
C GLU A 276 18.55 22.26 11.57
N ARG A 277 17.45 22.19 10.84
CA ARG A 277 16.10 22.47 11.37
C ARG A 277 15.69 21.47 12.44
N GLN A 278 15.94 20.18 12.24
CA GLN A 278 15.67 19.11 13.21
C GLN A 278 16.42 19.36 14.53
N LYS A 279 17.68 19.76 14.46
CA LYS A 279 18.48 20.14 15.64
C LYS A 279 17.92 21.39 16.33
N ALA A 280 17.61 22.43 15.56
CA ALA A 280 17.06 23.68 16.09
C ALA A 280 15.70 23.50 16.76
N GLN A 281 14.88 22.59 16.27
CA GLN A 281 13.58 22.25 16.85
C GLN A 281 13.69 21.25 18.02
N GLY A 282 14.87 20.67 18.25
CA GLY A 282 15.09 19.65 19.27
C GLY A 282 14.45 18.29 18.94
N MET A 283 14.10 18.06 17.68
CA MET A 283 13.58 16.77 17.19
C MET A 283 14.65 15.68 17.25
N ILE A 284 15.89 16.05 17.10
CA ILE A 284 17.06 15.18 17.25
C ILE A 284 18.06 15.78 18.23
N PRO A 285 18.90 14.96 18.90
CA PRO A 285 19.92 15.48 19.79
C PRO A 285 20.87 16.46 19.09
N ALA A 286 21.22 17.56 19.77
CA ALA A 286 22.07 18.61 19.22
C ALA A 286 23.47 18.12 18.78
N HIS A 287 23.96 17.01 19.36
CA HIS A 287 25.24 16.40 19.05
C HIS A 287 25.18 15.40 17.87
N SER A 288 23.99 15.16 17.29
CA SER A 288 23.85 14.26 16.16
C SER A 288 24.73 14.65 15.00
N GLU A 289 25.29 13.67 14.33
CA GLU A 289 26.07 13.82 13.11
C GLU A 289 25.22 13.39 11.91
N LEU A 290 25.36 14.09 10.78
CA LEU A 290 24.67 13.70 9.56
C LEU A 290 25.51 12.63 8.84
N PRO A 291 24.97 11.41 8.61
CA PRO A 291 25.67 10.39 7.86
C PRO A 291 26.02 10.85 6.44
N ALA A 292 27.19 10.46 5.96
CA ALA A 292 27.62 10.73 4.60
C ALA A 292 26.66 10.11 3.58
N ARG A 293 26.54 10.74 2.41
CA ARG A 293 25.79 10.15 1.31
C ARG A 293 26.48 8.88 0.82
N HIS A 294 25.71 7.83 0.63
CA HIS A 294 26.22 6.57 0.09
C HIS A 294 26.61 6.74 -1.40
N GLU A 295 27.66 6.08 -1.84
CA GLU A 295 28.16 6.17 -3.21
C GLU A 295 27.16 5.71 -4.29
N GLU A 296 26.20 4.85 -3.92
CA GLU A 296 25.12 4.39 -4.82
C GLU A 296 24.03 5.46 -5.06
N ILE A 297 24.02 6.56 -4.31
CA ILE A 297 23.12 7.70 -4.50
C ILE A 297 23.91 8.81 -5.18
N PRO A 298 23.51 9.29 -6.37
CA PRO A 298 24.26 10.33 -7.06
C PRO A 298 24.25 11.66 -6.28
N ALA A 299 25.33 12.43 -6.39
CA ALA A 299 25.30 13.80 -5.91
C ALA A 299 24.42 14.66 -6.83
N TRP A 300 23.76 15.67 -6.27
CA TRP A 300 23.00 16.61 -7.09
C TRP A 300 23.87 17.32 -8.14
N GLU A 301 25.11 17.64 -7.79
CA GLU A 301 26.05 18.27 -8.70
C GLU A 301 26.41 17.40 -9.91
N ASP A 302 26.40 16.07 -9.74
CA ASP A 302 26.71 15.09 -10.79
C ASP A 302 25.54 14.86 -11.76
N MET A 303 24.33 15.34 -11.41
CA MET A 303 23.17 15.21 -12.29
C MET A 303 23.28 16.13 -13.51
N PRO A 304 22.88 15.66 -14.70
CA PRO A 304 22.86 16.48 -15.90
C PRO A 304 22.05 17.78 -15.69
N ASP A 305 22.58 18.92 -16.17
CA ASP A 305 21.91 20.22 -16.01
C ASP A 305 20.50 20.25 -16.61
N GLU A 306 20.26 19.48 -17.67
CA GLU A 306 18.96 19.32 -18.31
C GLU A 306 17.96 18.54 -17.44
N MET A 307 18.44 17.65 -16.56
CA MET A 307 17.59 16.89 -15.65
C MET A 307 17.23 17.66 -14.37
N LYS A 308 18.07 18.57 -13.90
CA LYS A 308 17.85 19.28 -12.62
C LYS A 308 16.47 19.95 -12.49
N PRO A 309 15.96 20.68 -13.51
CA PRO A 309 14.62 21.26 -13.44
C PRO A 309 13.51 20.19 -13.33
N ILE A 310 13.67 19.05 -14.02
CA ILE A 310 12.72 17.94 -14.00
C ILE A 310 12.71 17.30 -12.60
N LEU A 311 13.89 17.02 -12.06
CA LEU A 311 14.06 16.44 -10.72
C LEU A 311 13.49 17.35 -9.63
N ALA A 312 13.71 18.68 -9.74
CA ALA A 312 13.12 19.65 -8.83
C ALA A 312 11.58 19.63 -8.91
N ARG A 313 11.02 19.58 -10.14
CA ARG A 313 9.58 19.52 -10.35
C ARG A 313 8.96 18.26 -9.76
N GLN A 314 9.58 17.11 -9.89
CA GLN A 314 9.13 15.86 -9.25
C GLN A 314 8.95 16.05 -7.73
N MET A 315 9.90 16.70 -7.07
CA MET A 315 9.84 16.96 -5.63
C MET A 315 8.81 18.02 -5.25
N GLU A 316 8.61 19.05 -6.06
CA GLU A 316 7.53 20.04 -5.87
C GLU A 316 6.15 19.38 -5.89
N VAL A 317 5.93 18.42 -6.80
CA VAL A 317 4.68 17.65 -6.91
C VAL A 317 4.46 16.80 -5.67
N TYR A 318 5.48 16.06 -5.22
CA TYR A 318 5.42 15.28 -4.00
C TYR A 318 5.11 16.15 -2.76
N ALA A 319 5.78 17.29 -2.65
CA ALA A 319 5.56 18.22 -1.55
C ALA A 319 4.13 18.77 -1.52
N GLY A 320 3.60 19.14 -2.70
CA GLY A 320 2.20 19.53 -2.85
C GLY A 320 1.23 18.43 -2.45
N PHE A 321 1.55 17.18 -2.79
CA PHE A 321 0.72 16.02 -2.46
C PHE A 321 0.66 15.76 -0.95
N LEU A 322 1.78 15.89 -0.25
CA LEU A 322 1.80 15.75 1.21
C LEU A 322 1.02 16.88 1.92
N GLU A 323 1.20 18.14 1.49
CA GLU A 323 0.46 19.28 2.06
C GLU A 323 -1.05 19.15 1.79
N HIS A 324 -1.44 18.74 0.59
CA HIS A 324 -2.83 18.47 0.24
C HIS A 324 -3.43 17.37 1.12
N THR A 325 -2.69 16.31 1.38
CA THR A 325 -3.13 15.21 2.22
C THR A 325 -3.30 15.63 3.68
N ASP A 326 -2.33 16.37 4.23
CA ASP A 326 -2.42 16.94 5.59
C ASP A 326 -3.65 17.85 5.74
N TYR A 327 -3.96 18.65 4.71
CA TYR A 327 -5.16 19.50 4.69
C TYR A 327 -6.45 18.67 4.81
N HIS A 328 -6.58 17.60 4.03
CA HIS A 328 -7.79 16.77 4.06
C HIS A 328 -7.91 15.93 5.34
N ILE A 329 -6.80 15.52 5.94
CA ILE A 329 -6.77 14.94 7.30
C ILE A 329 -7.29 15.95 8.32
N GLY A 330 -6.91 17.22 8.18
CA GLY A 330 -7.41 18.31 9.03
C GLY A 330 -8.93 18.40 9.01
N ARG A 331 -9.57 18.25 7.85
CA ARG A 331 -11.04 18.26 7.74
C ARG A 331 -11.70 17.14 8.55
N VAL A 332 -11.11 15.95 8.57
CA VAL A 332 -11.63 14.82 9.38
C VAL A 332 -11.52 15.12 10.87
N ILE A 333 -10.39 15.69 11.32
CA ILE A 333 -10.15 16.04 12.71
C ILE A 333 -11.08 17.19 13.16
N ASP A 334 -11.23 18.20 12.31
CA ASP A 334 -12.11 19.34 12.58
C ASP A 334 -13.57 18.89 12.71
N ALA A 335 -14.03 17.93 11.90
CA ALA A 335 -15.37 17.35 12.03
C ALA A 335 -15.56 16.61 13.37
N ILE A 336 -14.54 15.96 13.91
CA ILE A 336 -14.58 15.33 15.24
C ILE A 336 -14.61 16.40 16.34
N GLU A 337 -13.87 17.49 16.16
CA GLU A 337 -13.84 18.63 17.10
C GLU A 337 -15.19 19.36 17.14
N GLU A 338 -15.80 19.65 16.00
CA GLU A 338 -17.11 20.28 15.87
C GLU A 338 -18.23 19.50 16.57
N MET A 339 -18.12 18.18 16.65
CA MET A 339 -19.03 17.33 17.40
C MET A 339 -18.74 17.30 18.93
N GLY A 340 -17.69 17.98 19.40
CA GLY A 340 -17.26 17.95 20.80
C GLY A 340 -16.68 16.59 21.21
N ALA A 341 -16.19 15.78 20.27
CA ALA A 341 -15.69 14.44 20.55
C ALA A 341 -14.15 14.37 20.61
N LEU A 342 -13.44 15.45 20.22
CA LEU A 342 -11.98 15.45 20.09
C LEU A 342 -11.27 15.18 21.41
N ASP A 343 -11.79 15.73 22.54
CA ASP A 343 -11.15 15.56 23.86
C ASP A 343 -10.98 14.11 24.26
N ASN A 344 -11.95 13.24 23.95
CA ASN A 344 -11.86 11.79 24.19
C ASN A 344 -11.71 10.99 22.90
N THR A 345 -10.87 11.47 21.99
CA THR A 345 -10.42 10.76 20.80
C THR A 345 -8.92 10.58 20.86
N LEU A 346 -8.46 9.32 20.94
CA LEU A 346 -7.05 8.95 20.80
C LEU A 346 -6.70 8.97 19.31
N ILE A 347 -5.84 9.90 18.93
CA ILE A 347 -5.37 10.05 17.55
C ILE A 347 -3.91 9.61 17.46
N TYR A 348 -3.62 8.71 16.54
CA TYR A 348 -2.29 8.44 16.01
C TYR A 348 -2.17 9.09 14.64
N TYR A 349 -1.17 9.95 14.43
CA TYR A 349 -0.79 10.46 13.12
C TYR A 349 0.62 9.95 12.82
N ILE A 350 0.69 8.87 12.06
CA ILE A 350 1.94 8.18 11.69
C ILE A 350 2.36 8.70 10.32
N LEU A 351 3.45 9.45 10.30
CA LEU A 351 3.98 10.12 9.11
C LEU A 351 4.92 9.19 8.32
N GLY A 352 4.33 8.16 7.76
CA GLY A 352 4.94 7.12 6.94
C GLY A 352 4.84 5.72 7.53
N ASP A 353 4.43 4.77 6.70
CA ASP A 353 4.41 3.33 7.03
C ASP A 353 5.77 2.66 6.78
N ASN A 354 6.67 3.35 6.11
CA ASN A 354 8.08 3.05 5.89
C ASN A 354 8.81 4.35 5.54
N GLY A 355 10.09 4.29 5.30
CA GLY A 355 10.84 5.42 4.75
C GLY A 355 10.33 5.86 3.37
N ALA A 356 10.75 7.03 2.93
CA ALA A 356 10.43 7.55 1.61
C ALA A 356 10.88 6.58 0.49
N SER A 357 10.10 6.49 -0.59
CA SER A 357 10.30 5.49 -1.65
C SER A 357 11.40 5.87 -2.63
N ALA A 358 12.29 4.93 -2.91
CA ALA A 358 13.33 5.04 -3.93
C ALA A 358 12.97 4.30 -5.24
N GLU A 359 11.71 3.88 -5.42
CA GLU A 359 11.24 3.09 -6.56
C GLU A 359 11.25 3.87 -7.88
N GLY A 360 11.28 5.21 -7.82
CA GLY A 360 11.53 6.05 -8.98
C GLY A 360 12.95 5.99 -9.57
N THR A 361 13.85 5.23 -8.96
CA THR A 361 15.25 5.02 -9.40
C THR A 361 16.06 6.31 -9.48
N MET A 362 17.08 6.39 -10.36
CA MET A 362 18.02 7.52 -10.40
C MET A 362 17.40 8.83 -10.89
N ASN A 363 16.48 8.75 -11.85
CA ASN A 363 15.95 9.92 -12.57
C ASN A 363 14.50 10.26 -12.22
N GLY A 364 13.85 9.45 -11.38
CA GLY A 364 12.41 9.46 -11.27
C GLY A 364 11.77 8.98 -12.58
N SER A 365 10.46 9.09 -12.70
CA SER A 365 9.71 8.68 -13.89
C SER A 365 8.47 9.56 -14.09
N PHE A 366 8.02 9.71 -15.31
CA PHE A 366 6.71 10.24 -15.66
C PHE A 366 5.64 9.15 -15.57
N ASN A 367 6.03 7.91 -15.85
CA ASN A 367 5.23 6.71 -15.65
C ASN A 367 6.08 5.61 -15.00
N GLU A 368 5.88 5.33 -13.70
CA GLU A 368 6.70 4.35 -12.98
C GLU A 368 6.53 2.90 -13.49
N MET A 369 5.48 2.60 -14.25
CA MET A 369 5.37 1.32 -14.95
C MET A 369 6.55 1.09 -15.91
N ALA A 370 7.23 2.14 -16.35
CA ALA A 370 8.48 2.05 -17.10
C ALA A 370 9.59 1.37 -16.28
N ASN A 371 9.71 1.73 -15.00
CA ASN A 371 10.69 1.12 -14.09
C ASN A 371 10.33 -0.35 -13.80
N PHE A 372 9.08 -0.64 -13.45
CA PHE A 372 8.62 -1.99 -13.14
C PHE A 372 8.72 -2.97 -14.33
N ASN A 373 8.67 -2.44 -15.55
CA ASN A 373 8.86 -3.22 -16.76
C ASN A 373 10.32 -3.25 -17.29
N GLY A 374 11.27 -2.59 -16.60
CA GLY A 374 12.65 -2.48 -17.05
C GLY A 374 12.80 -1.67 -18.35
N MET A 375 11.88 -0.74 -18.60
CA MET A 375 11.75 0.06 -19.83
C MET A 375 12.04 1.56 -19.57
N ALA A 376 12.66 1.92 -18.45
CA ALA A 376 12.96 3.31 -18.08
C ALA A 376 13.71 4.11 -19.16
N SER A 377 14.47 3.43 -20.03
CA SER A 377 15.18 4.07 -21.15
C SER A 377 14.27 4.69 -22.23
N LEU A 378 12.97 4.39 -22.21
CA LEU A 378 12.01 5.04 -23.11
C LEU A 378 11.66 6.46 -22.64
N GLU A 379 11.83 6.76 -21.37
CA GLU A 379 11.66 8.10 -20.80
C GLU A 379 12.97 8.90 -20.91
N THR A 380 13.29 9.35 -22.13
CA THR A 380 14.51 10.15 -22.37
C THR A 380 14.42 11.52 -21.68
N PRO A 381 15.55 12.20 -21.41
CA PRO A 381 15.53 13.57 -20.87
C PRO A 381 14.69 14.55 -21.70
N GLU A 382 14.73 14.41 -23.03
CA GLU A 382 13.93 15.24 -23.93
C GLU A 382 12.42 14.97 -23.78
N PHE A 383 12.05 13.69 -23.60
CA PHE A 383 10.65 13.32 -23.33
C PHE A 383 10.20 13.92 -21.99
N LEU A 384 10.95 13.69 -20.91
CA LEU A 384 10.62 14.19 -19.58
C LEU A 384 10.53 15.72 -19.54
N ALA A 385 11.42 16.43 -20.25
CA ALA A 385 11.36 17.88 -20.38
C ALA A 385 10.10 18.34 -21.13
N SER A 386 9.63 17.57 -22.11
CA SER A 386 8.42 17.94 -22.90
C SER A 386 7.12 17.81 -22.10
N VAL A 387 7.11 17.00 -21.03
CA VAL A 387 5.94 16.72 -20.17
C VAL A 387 6.09 17.27 -18.74
N ILE A 388 7.06 18.18 -18.51
CA ILE A 388 7.37 18.67 -17.16
C ILE A 388 6.19 19.34 -16.45
N ASP A 389 5.31 20.00 -17.21
CA ASP A 389 4.11 20.65 -16.67
C ASP A 389 2.98 19.66 -16.33
N ASP A 390 3.07 18.42 -16.81
CA ASP A 390 2.05 17.37 -16.62
C ASP A 390 2.37 16.47 -15.43
N PHE A 391 3.54 16.61 -14.79
CA PHE A 391 3.82 15.90 -13.55
C PHE A 391 2.78 16.22 -12.48
N GLY A 392 2.19 15.17 -11.90
CA GLY A 392 1.15 15.27 -10.88
C GLY A 392 -0.28 15.36 -11.43
N SER A 393 -0.44 15.46 -12.74
CA SER A 393 -1.74 15.51 -13.43
C SER A 393 -2.32 14.11 -13.68
N PRO A 394 -3.60 14.00 -14.10
CA PRO A 394 -4.18 12.71 -14.52
C PRO A 394 -3.47 12.03 -15.70
N ASP A 395 -2.64 12.76 -16.44
CA ASP A 395 -1.90 12.25 -17.60
C ASP A 395 -0.52 11.66 -17.24
N SER A 396 -0.12 11.74 -15.96
CA SER A 396 1.10 11.14 -15.43
C SER A 396 0.81 9.96 -14.51
N TYR A 397 1.82 9.13 -14.28
CA TYR A 397 1.84 8.09 -13.23
C TYR A 397 3.22 8.15 -12.57
N ASN A 398 3.54 9.31 -11.99
CA ASN A 398 4.90 9.75 -11.75
C ASN A 398 5.46 9.42 -10.39
N HIS A 399 6.77 9.26 -10.36
CA HIS A 399 7.57 9.09 -9.15
C HIS A 399 8.80 10.00 -9.16
N TYR A 400 9.30 10.44 -8.00
CA TYR A 400 10.54 11.21 -7.88
C TYR A 400 11.78 10.31 -7.85
N SER A 401 12.96 10.91 -8.00
CA SER A 401 14.26 10.21 -7.98
C SER A 401 14.71 9.81 -6.58
N VAL A 402 15.62 8.80 -6.49
CA VAL A 402 16.19 8.27 -5.24
C VAL A 402 16.83 9.35 -4.35
N GLY A 403 17.44 10.39 -4.94
CA GLY A 403 18.05 11.49 -4.18
C GLY A 403 17.04 12.20 -3.28
N TRP A 404 15.82 12.39 -3.77
CA TRP A 404 14.72 12.97 -2.99
C TRP A 404 14.21 12.03 -1.89
N ALA A 405 14.10 10.74 -2.17
CA ALA A 405 13.75 9.76 -1.16
C ALA A 405 14.75 9.79 0.01
N TRP A 406 16.04 9.82 -0.30
CA TRP A 406 17.10 9.93 0.70
C TRP A 406 17.03 11.24 1.49
N ALA A 407 16.76 12.37 0.84
CA ALA A 407 16.58 13.65 1.52
C ALA A 407 15.38 13.64 2.45
N MET A 408 14.25 13.03 2.06
CA MET A 408 13.05 12.92 2.90
C MET A 408 13.24 11.97 4.09
N CYS A 409 14.20 11.06 4.06
CA CYS A 409 14.57 10.21 5.20
C CYS A 409 15.54 10.86 6.20
N THR A 410 15.90 12.16 6.01
CA THR A 410 16.83 12.88 6.91
C THR A 410 16.35 12.78 8.38
N PRO A 411 17.25 12.48 9.36
CA PRO A 411 18.73 12.46 9.26
C PRO A 411 19.30 11.08 8.94
N PHE A 412 18.48 10.07 8.66
CA PHE A 412 18.90 8.69 8.62
C PHE A 412 19.51 8.29 7.26
N GLN A 413 20.26 7.19 7.28
CA GLN A 413 20.78 6.55 6.08
C GLN A 413 19.65 5.75 5.40
N TRP A 414 19.72 5.65 4.06
CA TRP A 414 18.85 4.80 3.25
C TRP A 414 17.37 5.24 3.22
N THR A 415 16.50 4.37 2.72
CA THR A 415 15.13 4.66 2.31
C THR A 415 14.25 3.41 2.52
N LYS A 416 12.99 3.46 2.10
CA LYS A 416 12.05 2.32 1.97
C LYS A 416 12.79 1.04 1.51
N GLN A 417 12.39 -0.12 1.95
CA GLN A 417 12.95 -1.47 1.74
C GLN A 417 14.27 -1.76 2.46
N VAL A 418 15.00 -0.76 2.93
CA VAL A 418 16.27 -0.97 3.63
C VAL A 418 16.03 -1.10 5.14
N ALA A 419 15.56 -2.28 5.58
CA ALA A 419 15.17 -2.53 6.97
C ALA A 419 16.34 -2.50 7.96
N SER A 420 17.56 -2.56 7.48
CA SER A 420 18.77 -2.49 8.31
C SER A 420 18.98 -1.11 8.95
N HIS A 421 18.60 -0.04 8.26
CA HIS A 421 18.88 1.33 8.68
C HIS A 421 17.61 2.13 8.96
N TRP A 422 17.74 3.16 9.79
CA TRP A 422 16.60 3.93 10.27
C TRP A 422 15.86 4.73 9.17
N GLY A 423 16.49 5.02 8.05
CA GLY A 423 15.81 5.65 6.92
C GLY A 423 14.72 4.77 6.29
N GLY A 424 14.82 3.45 6.44
CA GLY A 424 13.77 2.52 6.01
C GLY A 424 12.65 2.33 7.03
N THR A 425 12.93 2.51 8.33
CA THR A 425 12.04 2.02 9.39
C THR A 425 11.62 3.07 10.41
N ARG A 426 12.35 4.18 10.58
CA ARG A 426 12.01 5.20 11.60
C ARG A 426 11.19 6.31 10.99
N ASN A 427 9.97 6.48 11.52
CA ASN A 427 9.01 7.49 11.06
C ASN A 427 8.56 8.38 12.22
N GLY A 428 8.28 9.66 11.91
CA GLY A 428 7.72 10.59 12.88
C GLY A 428 6.29 10.19 13.21
N THR A 429 5.94 10.15 14.50
CA THR A 429 4.59 9.80 14.93
C THR A 429 4.10 10.77 15.99
N ILE A 430 2.85 11.23 15.83
CA ILE A 430 2.20 12.13 16.77
C ILE A 430 1.06 11.38 17.44
N VAL A 431 0.97 11.52 18.78
CA VAL A 431 -0.13 10.97 19.58
C VAL A 431 -0.86 12.12 20.26
N HIS A 432 -2.17 12.22 20.05
CA HIS A 432 -3.01 13.25 20.62
C HIS A 432 -4.24 12.64 21.29
N TRP A 433 -4.42 12.91 22.59
CA TRP A 433 -5.58 12.44 23.36
C TRP A 433 -5.76 13.29 24.63
N PRO A 434 -6.44 14.43 24.55
CA PRO A 434 -6.56 15.37 25.66
C PRO A 434 -7.12 14.78 26.96
N ALA A 435 -8.06 13.83 26.90
CA ALA A 435 -8.63 13.19 28.10
C ALA A 435 -7.66 12.21 28.78
N GLY A 436 -6.65 11.69 28.10
CA GLY A 436 -5.70 10.70 28.63
C GLY A 436 -4.26 11.17 28.72
N ILE A 437 -3.92 12.33 28.12
CA ILE A 437 -2.57 12.88 28.05
C ILE A 437 -2.59 14.33 28.57
N ASP A 438 -1.98 14.55 29.71
CA ASP A 438 -1.85 15.90 30.29
C ASP A 438 -0.71 16.71 29.62
N ALA A 439 0.32 16.05 29.18
CA ALA A 439 1.49 16.64 28.52
C ALA A 439 1.14 17.20 27.13
N LYS A 440 1.72 18.35 26.77
CA LYS A 440 1.46 19.02 25.49
C LYS A 440 2.76 19.53 24.86
N GLY A 441 2.93 19.25 23.58
CA GLY A 441 4.09 19.69 22.81
C GLY A 441 5.40 19.07 23.29
N GLU A 442 5.33 17.89 23.91
CA GLU A 442 6.50 17.21 24.43
C GLU A 442 6.99 16.11 23.47
N LEU A 443 8.31 15.95 23.42
CA LEU A 443 8.94 14.87 22.72
C LEU A 443 8.99 13.60 23.60
N ARG A 444 8.85 12.45 22.95
CA ARG A 444 9.08 11.12 23.49
C ARG A 444 10.20 10.46 22.69
N ASP A 445 11.24 10.02 23.39
CA ASP A 445 12.43 9.40 22.82
C ASP A 445 12.61 7.92 23.22
N GLN A 446 11.59 7.34 23.84
CA GLN A 446 11.54 5.91 24.07
C GLN A 446 11.44 5.17 22.74
N PHE A 447 12.13 4.03 22.61
CA PHE A 447 11.95 3.15 21.48
C PHE A 447 10.53 2.62 21.46
N THR A 448 9.87 2.76 20.32
CA THR A 448 8.51 2.26 20.06
C THR A 448 8.44 1.71 18.65
N HIS A 449 7.49 0.80 18.43
CA HIS A 449 7.30 0.16 17.14
C HIS A 449 5.81 0.12 16.77
N VAL A 450 5.50 0.01 15.50
CA VAL A 450 4.11 0.00 15.00
C VAL A 450 3.24 -1.10 15.64
N ILE A 451 3.84 -2.20 16.10
CA ILE A 451 3.12 -3.27 16.82
C ILE A 451 2.62 -2.83 18.21
N ASP A 452 3.13 -1.72 18.75
CA ASP A 452 2.78 -1.18 20.06
C ASP A 452 1.44 -0.45 20.04
N VAL A 453 0.95 -0.05 18.87
CA VAL A 453 -0.32 0.69 18.72
C VAL A 453 -1.51 -0.14 19.20
N ALA A 454 -1.59 -1.41 18.81
CA ALA A 454 -2.72 -2.27 19.17
C ALA A 454 -2.86 -2.48 20.70
N PRO A 455 -1.81 -2.91 21.44
CA PRO A 455 -1.92 -3.02 22.91
C PRO A 455 -2.17 -1.67 23.58
N THR A 456 -1.65 -0.55 23.03
CA THR A 456 -1.93 0.80 23.56
C THR A 456 -3.41 1.17 23.42
N VAL A 457 -4.02 0.92 22.29
CA VAL A 457 -5.44 1.16 22.06
C VAL A 457 -6.31 0.33 23.02
N LEU A 458 -5.96 -0.94 23.23
CA LEU A 458 -6.70 -1.79 24.18
C LEU A 458 -6.56 -1.31 25.61
N GLU A 459 -5.38 -0.91 26.05
CA GLU A 459 -5.16 -0.37 27.40
C GLU A 459 -5.93 0.95 27.58
N ALA A 460 -5.85 1.89 26.64
CA ALA A 460 -6.59 3.15 26.68
C ALA A 460 -8.11 2.93 26.72
N ALA A 461 -8.62 1.88 26.08
CA ALA A 461 -10.03 1.49 26.09
C ALA A 461 -10.44 0.66 27.33
N GLY A 462 -9.50 0.26 28.18
CA GLY A 462 -9.75 -0.64 29.31
C GLY A 462 -10.20 -2.04 28.88
N ILE A 463 -9.82 -2.49 27.67
CA ILE A 463 -10.17 -3.80 27.10
C ILE A 463 -9.00 -4.75 27.29
N PRO A 464 -9.20 -5.92 27.93
CA PRO A 464 -8.14 -6.91 28.07
C PRO A 464 -7.81 -7.56 26.73
N GLU A 465 -6.58 -8.03 26.61
CA GLU A 465 -6.15 -8.86 25.48
C GLU A 465 -7.04 -10.11 25.36
N PRO A 466 -7.55 -10.44 24.17
CA PRO A 466 -8.41 -11.59 23.97
C PRO A 466 -7.64 -12.92 24.08
N GLN A 467 -8.15 -13.86 24.84
CA GLN A 467 -7.63 -15.23 24.92
C GLN A 467 -8.24 -16.15 23.87
N PHE A 468 -9.49 -15.90 23.51
CA PHE A 468 -10.20 -16.65 22.47
C PHE A 468 -10.97 -15.69 21.57
N VAL A 469 -10.85 -15.90 20.25
CA VAL A 469 -11.66 -15.21 19.24
C VAL A 469 -12.25 -16.25 18.30
N ASN A 470 -13.58 -16.23 18.12
CA ASN A 470 -14.30 -17.21 17.30
C ASN A 470 -13.98 -18.67 17.66
N GLY A 471 -13.74 -18.95 18.95
CA GLY A 471 -13.39 -20.29 19.45
C GLY A 471 -11.93 -20.70 19.24
N VAL A 472 -11.11 -19.84 18.66
CA VAL A 472 -9.66 -20.09 18.46
C VAL A 472 -8.87 -19.39 19.56
N MET A 473 -7.97 -20.12 20.22
CA MET A 473 -7.05 -19.56 21.21
C MET A 473 -6.07 -18.60 20.53
N GLN A 474 -5.90 -17.42 21.10
CA GLN A 474 -5.04 -16.38 20.53
C GLN A 474 -3.62 -16.44 21.06
N SER A 475 -2.65 -16.20 20.19
CA SER A 475 -1.27 -15.88 20.58
C SER A 475 -1.23 -14.47 21.18
N PRO A 476 -0.42 -14.21 22.21
CA PRO A 476 -0.28 -12.88 22.80
C PRO A 476 0.11 -11.82 21.76
N TYR A 477 -0.22 -10.55 22.04
CA TYR A 477 0.39 -9.43 21.31
C TYR A 477 1.90 -9.47 21.51
N GLU A 478 2.64 -8.99 20.50
CA GLU A 478 4.10 -8.97 20.51
C GLU A 478 4.62 -7.55 20.76
N GLY A 479 3.75 -6.54 20.66
CA GLY A 479 4.01 -5.15 21.01
C GLY A 479 3.82 -4.85 22.51
N THR A 480 4.31 -3.71 22.92
CA THR A 480 4.24 -3.15 24.29
C THR A 480 3.39 -1.89 24.28
N SER A 481 2.45 -1.75 25.21
CA SER A 481 1.65 -0.52 25.29
C SER A 481 2.53 0.71 25.56
N MET A 482 2.25 1.81 24.84
CA MET A 482 2.95 3.09 24.95
C MET A 482 2.38 3.96 26.09
N CYS A 483 1.29 3.54 26.76
CA CYS A 483 0.61 4.35 27.80
C CYS A 483 1.55 4.76 28.96
N TYR A 484 2.56 3.96 29.26
CA TYR A 484 3.55 4.26 30.29
C TYR A 484 4.29 5.59 30.04
N SER A 485 4.49 5.96 28.77
CA SER A 485 5.22 7.16 28.37
C SER A 485 4.32 8.40 28.20
N PHE A 486 3.00 8.23 28.18
CA PHE A 486 2.08 9.34 27.85
C PHE A 486 2.22 10.54 28.79
N ASN A 487 2.28 10.30 30.09
CA ASN A 487 2.39 11.36 31.10
C ASN A 487 3.73 11.37 31.85
N ASP A 488 4.68 10.52 31.43
CA ASP A 488 6.05 10.49 31.98
C ASP A 488 7.08 10.39 30.85
N GLY A 489 7.57 11.52 30.40
CA GLY A 489 8.60 11.61 29.37
C GLY A 489 9.97 11.04 29.78
N GLN A 490 10.17 10.77 31.07
CA GLN A 490 11.40 10.17 31.61
C GLN A 490 11.24 8.69 31.96
N ALA A 491 10.06 8.12 31.69
CA ALA A 491 9.86 6.69 31.90
C ALA A 491 10.88 5.89 31.06
N PRO A 492 11.49 4.85 31.65
CA PRO A 492 12.38 3.97 30.88
C PRO A 492 11.58 3.31 29.73
N GLU A 493 12.25 3.07 28.61
CA GLU A 493 11.63 2.32 27.53
C GLU A 493 11.26 0.90 27.99
N GLU A 494 10.08 0.42 27.56
CA GLU A 494 9.60 -0.93 27.88
C GLU A 494 9.69 -1.88 26.67
N HIS A 495 9.87 -1.35 25.46
CA HIS A 495 10.10 -2.13 24.24
C HIS A 495 11.62 -2.32 24.05
N ASP A 496 12.17 -3.34 24.68
CA ASP A 496 13.62 -3.56 24.80
C ASP A 496 14.29 -4.19 23.56
N LEU A 497 13.55 -4.97 22.77
CA LEU A 497 14.11 -5.82 21.71
C LEU A 497 13.19 -5.84 20.49
N GLN A 498 13.73 -5.47 19.33
CA GLN A 498 13.03 -5.55 18.04
C GLN A 498 13.99 -6.00 16.94
N TYR A 499 13.59 -7.02 16.15
CA TYR A 499 14.26 -7.34 14.90
C TYR A 499 13.67 -6.54 13.74
N PHE A 500 14.46 -6.37 12.71
CA PHE A 500 14.05 -5.81 11.41
C PHE A 500 14.55 -6.71 10.30
N GLU A 501 13.73 -6.94 9.28
CA GLU A 501 14.16 -7.66 8.07
C GLU A 501 13.23 -7.30 6.90
N MET A 502 13.83 -7.07 5.73
CA MET A 502 13.16 -6.92 4.45
C MET A 502 14.13 -7.26 3.31
N VAL A 503 13.81 -8.30 2.54
CA VAL A 503 14.58 -8.72 1.35
C VAL A 503 16.08 -8.89 1.65
N GLY A 504 16.39 -9.47 2.82
CA GLY A 504 17.76 -9.66 3.27
C GLY A 504 18.40 -8.49 4.03
N ASN A 505 17.93 -7.26 3.85
CA ASN A 505 18.32 -6.11 4.67
C ASN A 505 17.80 -6.33 6.09
N ARG A 506 18.67 -6.46 7.08
CA ARG A 506 18.27 -6.91 8.40
C ARG A 506 19.02 -6.26 9.55
N GLY A 507 18.42 -6.29 10.70
CA GLY A 507 19.03 -5.77 11.91
C GLY A 507 18.26 -6.14 13.18
N VAL A 508 18.80 -5.76 14.32
CA VAL A 508 18.19 -5.91 15.62
C VAL A 508 18.51 -4.69 16.49
N TYR A 509 17.49 -4.18 17.14
CA TYR A 509 17.61 -3.22 18.24
C TYR A 509 17.55 -3.96 19.58
N TYR A 510 18.41 -3.62 20.52
CA TYR A 510 18.38 -4.11 21.89
C TYR A 510 18.91 -3.06 22.87
N LYS A 511 18.04 -2.50 23.70
CA LYS A 511 18.39 -1.58 24.80
C LYS A 511 19.35 -0.46 24.38
N GLY A 512 18.97 0.29 23.35
CA GLY A 512 19.75 1.40 22.84
C GLY A 512 20.80 1.02 21.79
N TRP A 513 21.16 -0.25 21.64
CA TRP A 513 22.12 -0.72 20.64
C TRP A 513 21.43 -1.23 19.40
N SER A 514 22.01 -1.03 18.22
CA SER A 514 21.56 -1.64 16.97
C SER A 514 22.73 -2.30 16.23
N ALA A 515 22.52 -3.55 15.82
CA ALA A 515 23.41 -4.26 14.90
C ALA A 515 22.64 -4.51 13.60
N VAL A 516 23.22 -4.11 12.47
CA VAL A 516 22.53 -4.07 11.19
C VAL A 516 23.41 -4.56 10.05
N THR A 517 22.81 -5.01 8.97
CA THR A 517 23.52 -5.30 7.72
C THR A 517 22.63 -5.01 6.51
N LYS A 518 23.14 -4.18 5.62
CA LYS A 518 22.54 -3.97 4.29
C LYS A 518 22.95 -5.14 3.39
N HIS A 519 21.97 -5.72 2.72
CA HIS A 519 22.16 -6.83 1.79
C HIS A 519 22.04 -6.38 0.34
N ARG A 520 20.99 -5.62 0.02
CA ARG A 520 20.75 -5.11 -1.34
C ARG A 520 20.18 -3.70 -1.32
N THR A 521 20.28 -3.05 -2.46
CA THR A 521 19.75 -1.70 -2.70
C THR A 521 18.40 -1.80 -3.44
N PRO A 522 17.38 -1.03 -3.07
CA PRO A 522 16.03 -1.12 -3.68
C PRO A 522 15.99 -0.92 -5.19
N TRP A 523 16.82 -0.02 -5.71
CA TRP A 523 16.88 0.31 -7.15
C TRP A 523 17.81 -0.59 -7.97
N ASP A 524 18.50 -1.53 -7.34
CA ASP A 524 19.24 -2.58 -8.05
C ASP A 524 18.35 -3.80 -8.28
N LEU A 525 17.51 -3.71 -9.30
CA LEU A 525 16.54 -4.77 -9.65
C LEU A 525 17.17 -5.92 -10.44
N VAL A 526 18.36 -5.72 -11.04
CA VAL A 526 19.00 -6.65 -11.99
C VAL A 526 20.24 -7.30 -11.39
N GLY A 527 20.87 -6.67 -10.40
CA GLY A 527 22.07 -7.17 -9.73
C GLY A 527 21.80 -8.45 -8.95
N GLN A 528 22.79 -9.34 -8.94
CA GLN A 528 22.77 -10.50 -8.04
C GLN A 528 23.35 -10.05 -6.69
N PRO A 529 22.57 -10.06 -5.60
CA PRO A 529 23.12 -9.73 -4.30
C PRO A 529 24.20 -10.75 -3.89
N PRO A 530 25.15 -10.38 -3.02
CA PRO A 530 26.13 -11.32 -2.49
C PRO A 530 25.43 -12.41 -1.66
N PRO A 531 26.07 -13.56 -1.43
CA PRO A 531 25.58 -14.52 -0.45
C PRO A 531 25.42 -13.91 0.95
N PHE A 532 24.39 -14.31 1.70
CA PHE A 532 24.09 -13.77 3.04
C PHE A 532 25.25 -13.87 4.06
N ASP A 533 26.16 -14.81 3.89
CA ASP A 533 27.33 -15.01 4.75
C ASP A 533 28.50 -14.07 4.41
N GLU A 534 28.41 -13.32 3.31
CA GLU A 534 29.37 -12.28 2.94
C GLU A 534 28.93 -10.88 3.40
N ASP A 535 27.70 -10.74 3.91
CA ASP A 535 27.16 -9.47 4.39
C ASP A 535 27.98 -8.89 5.54
N GLN A 536 28.28 -7.59 5.44
CA GLN A 536 29.03 -6.87 6.46
C GLN A 536 28.08 -6.30 7.50
N TRP A 537 28.29 -6.64 8.77
CA TRP A 537 27.51 -6.12 9.88
C TRP A 537 28.13 -4.86 10.47
N GLU A 538 27.31 -3.90 10.77
CA GLU A 538 27.60 -2.64 11.43
C GLU A 538 27.00 -2.62 12.83
N LEU A 539 27.58 -1.84 13.75
CA LEU A 539 27.12 -1.70 15.13
C LEU A 539 27.03 -0.23 15.52
N TYR A 540 25.93 0.15 16.14
CA TYR A 540 25.67 1.51 16.59
C TYR A 540 25.18 1.55 18.03
N ASP A 541 25.66 2.54 18.81
CA ASP A 541 25.17 2.88 20.13
C ASP A 541 24.23 4.08 20.05
N GLY A 542 22.92 3.86 20.02
CA GLY A 542 21.90 4.89 19.87
C GLY A 542 21.82 5.89 21.03
N SER A 543 22.54 5.67 22.14
CA SER A 543 22.67 6.65 23.22
C SER A 543 23.62 7.79 22.85
N SER A 544 24.60 7.54 22.02
CA SER A 544 25.59 8.49 21.53
C SER A 544 25.46 8.81 20.02
N ASP A 545 24.88 7.91 19.25
CA ASP A 545 24.68 8.04 17.81
C ASP A 545 23.21 7.82 17.42
N PHE A 546 22.45 8.91 17.40
CA PHE A 546 21.03 8.88 17.05
C PHE A 546 20.76 8.49 15.59
N THR A 547 21.71 8.74 14.71
CA THR A 547 21.55 8.73 13.23
C THR A 547 22.19 7.51 12.56
N GLN A 548 22.90 6.65 13.31
CA GLN A 548 23.71 5.57 12.75
C GLN A 548 24.82 6.12 11.83
N ALA A 549 25.52 7.16 12.26
CA ALA A 549 26.54 7.82 11.46
C ALA A 549 27.92 7.16 11.57
N ARG A 550 28.20 6.49 12.69
CA ARG A 550 29.51 5.91 12.97
C ARG A 550 29.44 4.43 13.34
N ASP A 551 29.86 3.58 12.44
CA ASP A 551 30.01 2.15 12.72
C ASP A 551 31.16 1.91 13.74
N ILE A 552 30.82 1.27 14.86
CA ILE A 552 31.75 0.89 15.93
C ILE A 552 31.92 -0.63 16.09
N SER A 553 31.57 -1.40 15.07
CA SER A 553 31.59 -2.87 15.07
C SER A 553 32.99 -3.42 15.36
N SER A 554 34.03 -2.84 14.76
CA SER A 554 35.43 -3.22 14.96
C SER A 554 35.94 -2.91 16.38
N GLU A 555 35.36 -1.90 17.04
CA GLU A 555 35.73 -1.52 18.42
C GLU A 555 35.01 -2.39 19.46
N ASN A 556 33.85 -3.00 19.10
CA ASN A 556 32.97 -3.74 20.02
C ASN A 556 32.54 -5.12 19.47
N PRO A 557 33.47 -6.02 19.10
CA PRO A 557 33.14 -7.28 18.44
C PRO A 557 32.31 -8.25 19.31
N GLU A 558 32.46 -8.19 20.64
CA GLU A 558 31.66 -9.01 21.55
C GLU A 558 30.19 -8.57 21.57
N LYS A 559 29.93 -7.25 21.56
CA LYS A 559 28.60 -6.69 21.52
C LYS A 559 27.92 -6.97 20.17
N LEU A 560 28.65 -6.83 19.08
CA LEU A 560 28.16 -7.23 17.76
C LEU A 560 27.75 -8.71 17.74
N ALA A 561 28.60 -9.61 18.23
CA ALA A 561 28.28 -11.04 18.27
C ALA A 561 27.09 -11.36 19.20
N GLU A 562 26.89 -10.59 20.27
CA GLU A 562 25.70 -10.69 21.11
C GLU A 562 24.44 -10.36 20.32
N LEU A 563 24.39 -9.22 19.62
CA LEU A 563 23.24 -8.78 18.87
C LEU A 563 22.94 -9.67 17.66
N GLN A 564 23.95 -10.15 16.96
CA GLN A 564 23.78 -11.15 15.88
C GLN A 564 23.08 -12.41 16.38
N ARG A 565 23.43 -12.90 17.59
CA ARG A 565 22.74 -14.04 18.19
C ARG A 565 21.29 -13.70 18.56
N LEU A 566 21.02 -12.51 19.07
CA LEU A 566 19.65 -12.05 19.35
C LEU A 566 18.83 -11.98 18.08
N PHE A 567 19.39 -11.43 16.99
CA PHE A 567 18.70 -11.44 15.70
C PHE A 567 18.29 -12.86 15.29
N LEU A 568 19.19 -13.85 15.36
CA LEU A 568 18.88 -15.22 14.98
C LEU A 568 17.79 -15.85 15.87
N ILE A 569 17.77 -15.52 17.16
CA ILE A 569 16.73 -15.97 18.09
C ILE A 569 15.36 -15.41 17.68
N GLU A 570 15.27 -14.10 17.50
CA GLU A 570 14.02 -13.44 17.10
C GLU A 570 13.58 -13.85 15.69
N ALA A 571 14.52 -13.95 14.75
CA ALA A 571 14.25 -14.40 13.39
C ALA A 571 13.68 -15.82 13.33
N THR A 572 14.18 -16.72 14.18
CA THR A 572 13.64 -18.08 14.29
C THR A 572 12.26 -18.09 14.96
N LYS A 573 12.09 -17.31 16.02
CA LYS A 573 10.83 -17.21 16.79
C LYS A 573 9.66 -16.71 15.95
N TYR A 574 9.91 -15.75 15.05
CA TYR A 574 8.88 -15.03 14.30
C TYR A 574 8.78 -15.42 12.83
N ASN A 575 9.35 -16.56 12.40
CA ASN A 575 9.30 -17.07 11.03
C ASN A 575 10.01 -16.19 9.98
N VAL A 576 11.04 -15.45 10.38
CA VAL A 576 11.87 -14.68 9.44
C VAL A 576 12.73 -15.61 8.58
N ILE A 577 13.18 -16.71 9.19
CA ILE A 577 14.00 -17.72 8.52
C ILE A 577 13.10 -18.71 7.77
N PRO A 578 13.45 -19.06 6.51
CA PRO A 578 14.66 -18.69 5.77
C PRO A 578 14.60 -17.25 5.23
N LEU A 579 15.74 -16.56 5.23
CA LEU A 579 15.90 -15.31 4.51
C LEU A 579 15.67 -15.55 3.01
N ASP A 580 15.05 -14.58 2.33
CA ASP A 580 14.66 -14.75 0.93
C ASP A 580 14.87 -13.43 0.14
N ASP A 581 15.95 -13.37 -0.62
CA ASP A 581 16.35 -12.25 -1.47
C ASP A 581 15.95 -12.43 -2.95
N ARG A 582 15.18 -13.48 -3.27
CA ARG A 582 14.68 -13.71 -4.62
C ARG A 582 13.77 -12.57 -5.07
N ALA A 583 13.88 -12.19 -6.34
CA ALA A 583 13.10 -11.10 -6.95
C ALA A 583 12.12 -11.65 -8.00
N SER A 584 12.60 -11.92 -9.21
CA SER A 584 11.75 -12.32 -10.34
C SER A 584 11.00 -13.65 -10.12
N GLU A 585 11.57 -14.57 -9.36
CA GLU A 585 10.94 -15.85 -9.03
C GLU A 585 9.66 -15.67 -8.21
N ARG A 586 9.61 -14.64 -7.36
CA ARG A 586 8.43 -14.35 -6.55
C ARG A 586 7.26 -13.84 -7.38
N LEU A 587 7.50 -13.30 -8.58
CA LEU A 587 6.43 -12.91 -9.51
C LEU A 587 5.72 -14.12 -10.12
N ILE A 588 6.35 -15.30 -10.14
CA ILE A 588 5.81 -16.51 -10.72
C ILE A 588 5.19 -17.38 -9.61
N PRO A 589 3.84 -17.49 -9.58
CA PRO A 589 3.14 -18.19 -8.48
C PRO A 589 3.62 -19.63 -8.28
N GLU A 590 3.88 -20.38 -9.36
CA GLU A 590 4.34 -21.76 -9.28
C GLU A 590 5.70 -21.89 -8.60
N LEU A 591 6.61 -20.95 -8.85
CA LEU A 591 7.94 -20.95 -8.25
C LEU A 591 7.92 -20.41 -6.80
N ALA A 592 7.05 -19.44 -6.54
CA ALA A 592 6.82 -18.92 -5.21
C ALA A 592 6.03 -19.89 -4.31
N GLY A 593 5.35 -20.87 -4.91
CA GLY A 593 4.51 -21.85 -4.21
C GLY A 593 3.17 -21.30 -3.73
N ARG A 594 2.68 -20.21 -4.31
CA ARG A 594 1.38 -19.62 -3.96
C ARG A 594 0.29 -20.05 -4.95
N PRO A 595 -0.99 -20.04 -4.51
CA PRO A 595 -2.11 -20.35 -5.40
C PRO A 595 -2.22 -19.36 -6.57
N THR A 596 -2.76 -19.82 -7.69
CA THR A 596 -3.23 -18.99 -8.80
C THR A 596 -4.75 -19.07 -8.90
N LEU A 597 -5.40 -17.98 -9.30
CA LEU A 597 -6.83 -17.99 -9.60
C LEU A 597 -7.13 -18.69 -10.92
N ILE A 598 -6.19 -18.62 -11.84
CA ILE A 598 -6.34 -19.14 -13.20
C ILE A 598 -5.53 -20.43 -13.37
N HIS A 599 -6.19 -21.46 -13.87
CA HIS A 599 -5.58 -22.75 -14.16
C HIS A 599 -5.62 -23.04 -15.65
N GLY A 600 -4.48 -23.35 -16.22
CA GLY A 600 -4.32 -23.67 -17.64
C GLY A 600 -4.11 -22.45 -18.53
N ASN A 601 -4.21 -22.65 -19.83
CA ASN A 601 -3.88 -21.69 -20.87
C ASN A 601 -5.11 -21.07 -21.56
N ARG A 602 -6.32 -21.27 -21.00
CA ARG A 602 -7.59 -20.73 -21.52
C ARG A 602 -8.48 -20.25 -20.39
N GLN A 603 -9.20 -19.17 -20.65
CA GLN A 603 -10.19 -18.62 -19.72
C GLN A 603 -11.40 -18.10 -20.48
N MET A 604 -12.58 -18.49 -20.02
CA MET A 604 -13.85 -17.98 -20.55
C MET A 604 -14.41 -16.92 -19.60
N LEU A 605 -14.71 -15.75 -20.16
CA LEU A 605 -15.21 -14.58 -19.48
C LEU A 605 -16.55 -14.18 -20.07
N PHE A 606 -17.38 -13.43 -19.30
CA PHE A 606 -18.74 -13.09 -19.69
C PHE A 606 -19.01 -11.60 -19.55
N ALA A 607 -19.99 -11.09 -20.29
CA ALA A 607 -20.42 -9.71 -20.24
C ALA A 607 -20.70 -9.26 -18.80
N GLY A 608 -20.28 -8.05 -18.45
CA GLY A 608 -20.46 -7.46 -17.12
C GLY A 608 -19.44 -7.93 -16.07
N MET A 609 -18.55 -8.87 -16.38
CA MET A 609 -17.39 -9.12 -15.54
C MET A 609 -16.43 -7.92 -15.61
N GLY A 610 -15.99 -7.43 -14.47
CA GLY A 610 -15.12 -6.28 -14.38
C GLY A 610 -14.37 -6.26 -13.04
N ARG A 611 -13.45 -5.32 -12.90
CA ARG A 611 -12.55 -5.22 -11.75
C ARG A 611 -11.74 -6.52 -11.54
N LEU A 612 -11.40 -7.21 -12.63
CA LEU A 612 -10.56 -8.39 -12.61
C LEU A 612 -9.10 -7.95 -12.50
N SER A 613 -8.47 -8.21 -11.36
CA SER A 613 -7.05 -7.93 -11.18
C SER A 613 -6.20 -8.70 -12.21
N GLU A 614 -4.99 -8.26 -12.48
CA GLU A 614 -4.11 -8.92 -13.43
C GLU A 614 -3.92 -10.42 -13.12
N ASN A 615 -3.91 -10.79 -11.84
CA ASN A 615 -3.82 -12.18 -11.39
C ASN A 615 -5.11 -12.99 -11.59
N SER A 616 -6.23 -12.34 -11.92
CA SER A 616 -7.51 -12.98 -12.21
C SER A 616 -7.72 -13.27 -13.70
N VAL A 617 -6.75 -12.91 -14.54
CA VAL A 617 -6.80 -13.08 -15.99
C VAL A 617 -5.60 -13.87 -16.46
N VAL A 618 -5.80 -14.72 -17.51
CA VAL A 618 -4.70 -15.43 -18.15
C VAL A 618 -3.61 -14.45 -18.55
N ASN A 619 -2.37 -14.75 -18.16
CA ASN A 619 -1.22 -13.90 -18.48
C ASN A 619 -0.88 -13.96 -19.98
N THR A 620 -1.08 -12.84 -20.67
CA THR A 620 -0.85 -12.70 -22.12
C THR A 620 0.52 -12.11 -22.47
N LYS A 621 1.35 -11.76 -21.46
CA LYS A 621 2.67 -11.13 -21.70
C LYS A 621 3.71 -12.15 -22.18
N ASN A 622 4.61 -11.68 -23.04
CA ASN A 622 5.77 -12.42 -23.59
C ASN A 622 5.41 -13.73 -24.31
N LYS A 623 4.25 -13.82 -24.92
CA LYS A 623 3.79 -15.02 -25.62
C LYS A 623 2.76 -14.71 -26.70
N SER A 624 2.55 -15.68 -27.60
CA SER A 624 1.44 -15.62 -28.55
C SER A 624 0.12 -15.90 -27.85
N TRP A 625 -0.93 -15.19 -28.21
CA TRP A 625 -2.25 -15.33 -27.59
C TRP A 625 -3.37 -14.93 -28.52
N SER A 626 -4.59 -15.33 -28.19
CA SER A 626 -5.78 -14.99 -28.92
C SER A 626 -6.94 -14.64 -27.99
N LEU A 627 -7.85 -13.81 -28.52
CA LEU A 627 -9.16 -13.53 -27.95
C LEU A 627 -10.22 -13.88 -28.99
N GLU A 628 -11.11 -14.82 -28.63
CA GLU A 628 -12.33 -15.10 -29.39
C GLU A 628 -13.54 -14.57 -28.63
N ALA A 629 -14.36 -13.73 -29.25
CA ALA A 629 -15.64 -13.30 -28.68
C ALA A 629 -16.80 -13.70 -29.58
N LYS A 630 -17.85 -14.29 -28.99
CA LYS A 630 -19.14 -14.44 -29.64
C LYS A 630 -20.01 -13.25 -29.30
N ILE A 631 -20.40 -12.47 -30.31
CA ILE A 631 -21.21 -11.26 -30.17
C ILE A 631 -22.47 -11.34 -31.02
N ASP A 632 -23.52 -10.63 -30.62
CA ASP A 632 -24.72 -10.41 -31.40
C ASP A 632 -24.83 -8.89 -31.72
N VAL A 633 -24.47 -8.51 -32.96
CA VAL A 633 -24.52 -7.12 -33.44
C VAL A 633 -25.95 -6.78 -33.78
N ARG A 634 -26.51 -5.83 -33.06
CA ARG A 634 -27.89 -5.37 -33.24
C ARG A 634 -27.99 -4.12 -34.12
N GLU A 635 -26.92 -3.32 -34.13
CA GLU A 635 -26.84 -2.07 -34.86
C GLU A 635 -25.53 -2.02 -35.66
N SER A 636 -25.59 -1.63 -36.95
CA SER A 636 -24.43 -1.57 -37.84
C SER A 636 -23.35 -0.55 -37.42
N ASN A 637 -23.67 0.33 -36.50
CA ASN A 637 -22.78 1.33 -35.91
C ASN A 637 -22.45 1.01 -34.43
N ALA A 638 -22.49 -0.26 -34.05
CA ALA A 638 -22.15 -0.70 -32.71
C ALA A 638 -20.75 -0.15 -32.29
N THR A 639 -20.67 0.34 -31.06
CA THR A 639 -19.47 1.00 -30.51
C THR A 639 -19.24 0.57 -29.07
N GLY A 640 -18.00 0.46 -28.65
CA GLY A 640 -17.58 0.16 -27.28
C GLY A 640 -16.68 -1.07 -27.17
N VAL A 641 -16.20 -1.29 -25.96
CA VAL A 641 -15.18 -2.30 -25.67
C VAL A 641 -15.79 -3.69 -25.55
N ILE A 642 -15.19 -4.66 -26.23
CA ILE A 642 -15.48 -6.08 -26.04
C ILE A 642 -14.72 -6.57 -24.80
N MET A 643 -13.41 -6.30 -24.72
CA MET A 643 -12.57 -6.55 -23.56
C MET A 643 -11.38 -5.59 -23.55
N ALA A 644 -11.07 -5.06 -22.39
CA ALA A 644 -9.85 -4.28 -22.13
C ALA A 644 -9.12 -4.84 -20.90
N GLN A 645 -7.80 -4.64 -20.88
CA GLN A 645 -6.94 -4.91 -19.72
C GLN A 645 -5.87 -3.82 -19.61
N GLY A 646 -5.69 -3.29 -18.40
CA GLY A 646 -4.82 -2.13 -18.15
C GLY A 646 -5.52 -0.83 -18.46
N GLY A 647 -4.76 0.22 -18.76
CA GLY A 647 -5.28 1.57 -18.99
C GLY A 647 -4.33 2.46 -19.79
N ARG A 648 -4.40 3.78 -19.53
CA ARG A 648 -3.59 4.80 -20.20
C ARG A 648 -2.10 4.57 -20.09
N PHE A 649 -1.64 3.99 -18.97
CA PHE A 649 -0.22 3.82 -18.65
C PHE A 649 0.33 2.46 -19.09
N GLY A 650 -0.50 1.62 -19.68
CA GLY A 650 -0.15 0.34 -20.23
C GLY A 650 -1.32 -0.61 -20.32
N GLY A 651 -1.51 -1.25 -21.47
CA GLY A 651 -2.62 -2.16 -21.65
C GLY A 651 -2.99 -2.44 -23.09
N TRP A 652 -4.10 -3.15 -23.26
CA TRP A 652 -4.67 -3.49 -24.57
C TRP A 652 -6.21 -3.52 -24.55
N SER A 653 -6.82 -3.25 -25.68
CA SER A 653 -8.27 -3.32 -25.83
C SER A 653 -8.67 -3.86 -27.21
N VAL A 654 -9.68 -4.74 -27.21
CA VAL A 654 -10.43 -5.16 -28.39
C VAL A 654 -11.79 -4.51 -28.32
N TYR A 655 -12.17 -3.73 -29.33
CA TYR A 655 -13.37 -2.91 -29.29
C TYR A 655 -14.02 -2.74 -30.68
N LEU A 656 -15.25 -2.22 -30.67
CA LEU A 656 -15.95 -1.80 -31.89
C LEU A 656 -15.94 -0.27 -31.95
N ASP A 657 -15.67 0.29 -33.12
CA ASP A 657 -15.80 1.71 -33.40
C ASP A 657 -16.63 1.92 -34.69
N ASP A 658 -17.84 2.46 -34.53
CA ASP A 658 -18.79 2.64 -35.65
C ASP A 658 -18.97 1.32 -36.45
N GLY A 659 -19.07 0.18 -35.74
CA GLY A 659 -19.22 -1.15 -36.32
C GLY A 659 -17.94 -1.80 -36.85
N HIS A 660 -16.81 -1.13 -36.82
CA HIS A 660 -15.52 -1.68 -37.22
C HIS A 660 -14.82 -2.38 -36.07
N LEU A 661 -14.29 -3.59 -36.30
CA LEU A 661 -13.48 -4.28 -35.28
C LEU A 661 -12.11 -3.61 -35.16
N CYS A 662 -11.73 -3.27 -33.96
CA CYS A 662 -10.50 -2.54 -33.63
C CYS A 662 -9.73 -3.26 -32.50
N TYR A 663 -8.43 -3.08 -32.54
CA TYR A 663 -7.50 -3.43 -31.47
C TYR A 663 -6.54 -2.28 -31.23
N VAL A 664 -6.27 -1.98 -29.96
CA VAL A 664 -5.23 -1.04 -29.57
C VAL A 664 -4.34 -1.67 -28.50
N TYR A 665 -3.05 -1.44 -28.64
CA TYR A 665 -2.03 -1.74 -27.64
C TYR A 665 -1.36 -0.45 -27.22
N ASN A 666 -1.31 -0.19 -25.91
CA ASN A 666 -0.69 1.00 -25.33
C ASN A 666 0.56 0.60 -24.56
N THR A 667 1.73 1.09 -24.99
CA THR A 667 3.00 0.90 -24.33
C THR A 667 3.34 2.16 -23.54
N LEU A 668 3.13 2.11 -22.21
CA LEU A 668 3.51 3.14 -21.23
C LEU A 668 2.90 4.53 -21.46
N GLY A 669 1.84 4.66 -22.26
CA GLY A 669 1.34 5.97 -22.69
C GLY A 669 2.23 6.67 -23.73
N ILE A 670 3.37 6.08 -24.10
CA ILE A 670 4.35 6.65 -25.03
C ILE A 670 4.06 6.22 -26.48
N HIS A 671 3.69 4.95 -26.67
CA HIS A 671 3.39 4.41 -27.99
C HIS A 671 2.02 3.71 -27.98
N GLN A 672 1.19 4.04 -28.97
CA GLN A 672 -0.06 3.35 -29.22
C GLN A 672 -0.01 2.69 -30.62
N TYR A 673 -0.33 1.39 -30.65
CA TYR A 673 -0.39 0.61 -31.88
C TYR A 673 -1.83 0.21 -32.13
N GLU A 674 -2.45 0.77 -33.17
CA GLU A 674 -3.84 0.54 -33.50
C GLU A 674 -3.95 -0.35 -34.76
N THR A 675 -4.88 -1.29 -34.74
CA THR A 675 -5.27 -2.11 -35.87
C THR A 675 -6.78 -2.02 -36.03
N ARG A 676 -7.27 -1.56 -37.19
CA ARG A 676 -8.69 -1.32 -37.48
C ARG A 676 -9.10 -2.06 -38.76
N ALA A 677 -10.24 -2.75 -38.71
CA ALA A 677 -10.84 -3.36 -39.88
C ALA A 677 -11.41 -2.31 -40.87
N ASP A 678 -11.24 -2.52 -42.16
CA ASP A 678 -11.76 -1.61 -43.20
C ASP A 678 -13.29 -1.69 -43.34
N THR A 679 -13.90 -2.82 -42.96
CA THR A 679 -15.33 -3.10 -43.15
C THR A 679 -16.02 -3.24 -41.80
N ARG A 680 -17.29 -2.73 -41.74
CA ARG A 680 -18.18 -2.92 -40.60
C ARG A 680 -18.61 -4.40 -40.52
N ILE A 681 -18.88 -4.83 -39.27
CA ILE A 681 -19.53 -6.12 -39.02
C ILE A 681 -21.02 -5.97 -39.32
N ASP A 682 -21.60 -6.91 -40.05
CA ASP A 682 -23.03 -6.91 -40.36
C ASP A 682 -23.87 -7.16 -39.08
N VAL A 683 -25.17 -6.82 -39.13
CA VAL A 683 -26.13 -7.12 -38.04
C VAL A 683 -26.34 -8.64 -37.98
N GLY A 684 -26.22 -9.24 -36.78
CA GLY A 684 -26.38 -10.67 -36.53
C GLY A 684 -25.38 -11.23 -35.55
N GLU A 685 -25.45 -12.55 -35.38
CA GLU A 685 -24.45 -13.29 -34.56
C GLU A 685 -23.14 -13.47 -35.31
N HIS A 686 -22.03 -13.08 -34.70
CA HIS A 686 -20.69 -13.19 -35.24
C HIS A 686 -19.69 -13.75 -34.24
N ARG A 687 -18.62 -14.36 -34.79
CA ARG A 687 -17.42 -14.66 -34.02
C ARG A 687 -16.33 -13.68 -34.46
N VAL A 688 -15.89 -12.83 -33.52
CA VAL A 688 -14.74 -11.95 -33.71
C VAL A 688 -13.52 -12.58 -33.05
N MET A 689 -12.38 -12.52 -33.74
CA MET A 689 -11.12 -13.09 -33.25
C MET A 689 -10.00 -12.07 -33.39
N PHE A 690 -9.25 -11.92 -32.33
CA PHE A 690 -7.94 -11.27 -32.30
C PHE A 690 -6.86 -12.33 -32.08
N GLU A 691 -5.79 -12.27 -32.86
CA GLU A 691 -4.61 -13.12 -32.74
C GLU A 691 -3.35 -12.26 -32.68
N PHE A 692 -2.51 -12.53 -31.69
CA PHE A 692 -1.20 -11.92 -31.52
C PHE A 692 -0.13 -12.98 -31.67
N ALA A 693 0.73 -12.84 -32.70
CA ALA A 693 1.86 -13.73 -32.98
C ALA A 693 3.14 -13.08 -32.44
N TYR A 694 3.55 -13.47 -31.24
CA TYR A 694 4.72 -12.92 -30.56
C TYR A 694 6.01 -13.30 -31.29
N ASP A 695 6.96 -12.36 -31.44
CA ASP A 695 8.22 -12.59 -32.18
C ASP A 695 9.16 -13.59 -31.51
N GLY A 696 8.98 -13.83 -30.19
CA GLY A 696 9.90 -14.67 -29.39
C GLY A 696 11.23 -13.99 -29.11
N GLY A 697 12.17 -14.74 -28.56
CA GLY A 697 13.55 -14.28 -28.37
C GLY A 697 13.78 -13.34 -27.19
N GLY A 698 12.93 -13.38 -26.15
CA GLY A 698 13.10 -12.65 -24.89
C GLY A 698 11.86 -11.88 -24.46
N LEU A 699 12.02 -11.02 -23.44
CA LEU A 699 10.95 -10.25 -22.85
C LEU A 699 10.63 -8.98 -23.66
N GLY A 700 9.37 -8.55 -23.65
CA GLY A 700 8.94 -7.26 -24.19
C GLY A 700 9.05 -7.11 -25.69
N LYS A 701 9.15 -8.22 -26.44
CA LYS A 701 9.23 -8.18 -27.91
C LYS A 701 7.90 -7.84 -28.54
N GLY A 702 7.95 -7.44 -29.80
CA GLY A 702 6.77 -7.17 -30.60
C GLY A 702 6.05 -8.42 -31.10
N GLY A 703 5.08 -8.20 -31.97
CA GLY A 703 4.35 -9.26 -32.63
C GLY A 703 3.36 -8.76 -33.66
N ASP A 704 2.96 -9.68 -34.57
CA ASP A 704 1.97 -9.40 -35.60
C ASP A 704 0.54 -9.58 -35.05
N VAL A 705 -0.36 -8.66 -35.42
CA VAL A 705 -1.77 -8.67 -35.08
C VAL A 705 -2.60 -9.11 -36.26
N THR A 706 -3.56 -10.00 -36.05
CA THR A 706 -4.59 -10.35 -37.06
C THR A 706 -5.97 -10.21 -36.41
N LEU A 707 -6.87 -9.46 -37.05
CA LEU A 707 -8.29 -9.40 -36.70
C LEU A 707 -9.09 -10.20 -37.73
N SER A 708 -10.03 -11.02 -37.23
CA SER A 708 -10.90 -11.84 -38.09
C SER A 708 -12.35 -11.76 -37.64
N VAL A 709 -13.28 -11.87 -38.60
CA VAL A 709 -14.73 -12.01 -38.36
C VAL A 709 -15.19 -13.28 -39.09
N ASP A 710 -15.86 -14.18 -38.38
CA ASP A 710 -16.35 -15.48 -38.86
C ASP A 710 -15.26 -16.32 -39.60
N GLY A 711 -14.04 -16.24 -39.07
CA GLY A 711 -12.86 -16.92 -39.62
C GLY A 711 -12.21 -16.28 -40.84
N ALA A 712 -12.75 -15.12 -41.30
CA ALA A 712 -12.16 -14.35 -42.40
C ALA A 712 -11.27 -13.23 -41.84
N PRO A 713 -9.99 -13.12 -42.18
CA PRO A 713 -9.15 -11.99 -41.78
C PRO A 713 -9.69 -10.66 -42.36
N VAL A 714 -9.87 -9.65 -41.49
CA VAL A 714 -10.40 -8.33 -41.85
C VAL A 714 -9.39 -7.18 -41.64
N ALA A 715 -8.36 -7.40 -40.81
CA ALA A 715 -7.26 -6.45 -40.66
C ALA A 715 -5.97 -7.15 -40.19
N LYS A 716 -4.83 -6.52 -40.48
CA LYS A 716 -3.52 -6.90 -39.93
C LYS A 716 -2.78 -5.66 -39.44
N GLY A 717 -2.05 -5.82 -38.39
CA GLY A 717 -1.24 -4.76 -37.78
C GLY A 717 0.01 -5.31 -37.11
N ARG A 718 0.72 -4.43 -36.48
CA ARG A 718 1.95 -4.75 -35.73
C ARG A 718 2.05 -3.97 -34.44
N VAL A 719 2.51 -4.65 -33.39
CA VAL A 719 2.99 -4.04 -32.13
C VAL A 719 4.50 -4.24 -32.09
N GLU A 720 5.26 -3.16 -31.90
CA GLU A 720 6.74 -3.24 -31.95
C GLU A 720 7.34 -3.57 -30.58
N ILE A 721 6.72 -3.11 -29.49
CA ILE A 721 7.20 -3.27 -28.11
C ILE A 721 6.02 -3.60 -27.21
N THR A 722 6.17 -4.62 -26.34
CA THR A 722 5.15 -5.03 -25.39
C THR A 722 5.65 -4.90 -23.95
N HIS A 723 4.72 -4.83 -22.98
CA HIS A 723 5.02 -4.89 -21.56
C HIS A 723 5.48 -6.28 -21.16
N PRO A 724 6.67 -6.43 -20.54
CA PRO A 724 7.16 -7.75 -20.15
C PRO A 724 6.65 -8.24 -18.80
N MET A 725 6.38 -7.34 -17.83
CA MET A 725 6.18 -7.72 -16.42
C MET A 725 4.77 -7.44 -15.93
N ILE A 726 4.27 -6.21 -16.03
CA ILE A 726 3.01 -5.76 -15.45
C ILE A 726 2.32 -4.75 -16.38
N TRP A 727 0.99 -4.77 -16.41
CA TRP A 727 0.20 -3.76 -17.13
C TRP A 727 0.05 -2.49 -16.28
N SER A 728 -0.38 -2.70 -15.04
CA SER A 728 -0.63 -1.66 -14.05
C SER A 728 -0.63 -2.28 -12.65
N ALA A 729 -0.42 -1.49 -11.63
CA ALA A 729 -0.52 -1.93 -10.24
C ALA A 729 -1.98 -2.01 -9.74
N GLU A 730 -2.92 -1.32 -10.38
CA GLU A 730 -4.33 -1.25 -9.96
C GLU A 730 -5.35 -1.42 -11.09
N GLU A 731 -4.97 -1.05 -12.32
CA GLU A 731 -5.87 -1.14 -13.48
C GLU A 731 -6.25 -2.60 -13.74
N THR A 732 -7.47 -2.81 -14.14
CA THR A 732 -8.11 -4.12 -14.15
C THR A 732 -8.49 -4.58 -15.56
N ALA A 733 -8.94 -5.83 -15.70
CA ALA A 733 -9.58 -6.29 -16.92
C ALA A 733 -11.10 -6.21 -16.80
N ASN A 734 -11.76 -5.84 -17.91
CA ASN A 734 -13.18 -5.59 -17.96
C ASN A 734 -13.78 -6.10 -19.28
N ILE A 735 -15.01 -6.63 -19.23
CA ILE A 735 -15.72 -7.17 -20.36
C ILE A 735 -16.98 -6.35 -20.64
N GLY A 736 -17.11 -5.80 -21.88
CA GLY A 736 -18.22 -4.95 -22.29
C GLY A 736 -18.04 -3.48 -21.95
N ARG A 737 -16.95 -3.10 -21.33
CA ARG A 737 -16.53 -1.72 -21.07
C ARG A 737 -15.05 -1.67 -20.74
N ASP A 738 -14.47 -0.49 -20.74
CA ASP A 738 -13.22 -0.18 -20.05
C ASP A 738 -13.52 0.53 -18.72
N ALA A 739 -12.58 0.52 -17.76
CA ALA A 739 -12.78 1.15 -16.45
C ALA A 739 -11.44 1.60 -15.88
N GLY A 740 -11.43 2.67 -15.10
CA GLY A 740 -10.23 3.39 -14.71
C GLY A 740 -9.86 4.37 -15.80
N THR A 741 -8.64 4.33 -16.31
CA THR A 741 -8.21 5.14 -17.44
C THR A 741 -8.36 4.40 -18.79
N PRO A 742 -8.64 5.09 -19.91
CA PRO A 742 -8.83 4.41 -21.19
C PRO A 742 -7.51 3.90 -21.76
N VAL A 743 -7.54 2.67 -22.31
CA VAL A 743 -6.37 2.10 -23.01
C VAL A 743 -6.13 2.80 -24.35
N GLY A 744 -7.20 3.12 -25.07
CA GLY A 744 -7.15 3.73 -26.41
C GLY A 744 -7.61 5.18 -26.43
N SER A 745 -7.86 5.68 -27.64
CA SER A 745 -8.29 7.07 -27.87
C SER A 745 -9.79 7.32 -27.58
N TYR A 746 -10.54 6.34 -27.11
CA TYR A 746 -11.93 6.49 -26.67
C TYR A 746 -12.00 7.05 -25.23
N SER A 747 -13.11 7.70 -24.87
CA SER A 747 -13.36 8.05 -23.46
C SER A 747 -13.93 6.86 -22.67
N ILE A 748 -13.80 6.88 -21.36
CA ILE A 748 -14.39 5.83 -20.51
C ILE A 748 -15.92 5.74 -20.68
N SER A 749 -16.61 6.86 -20.82
CA SER A 749 -18.06 6.88 -21.10
C SER A 749 -18.41 6.24 -22.43
N ASP A 750 -17.58 6.41 -23.45
CA ASP A 750 -17.78 5.84 -24.79
C ASP A 750 -17.30 4.38 -24.88
N SER A 751 -16.61 3.90 -23.84
CA SER A 751 -16.11 2.51 -23.79
C SER A 751 -17.23 1.48 -23.56
N VAL A 752 -18.38 1.90 -23.01
CA VAL A 752 -19.49 0.98 -22.76
C VAL A 752 -20.04 0.46 -24.09
N LEU A 753 -20.04 -0.86 -24.24
CA LEU A 753 -20.51 -1.50 -25.48
C LEU A 753 -21.99 -1.24 -25.69
N THR A 754 -22.31 -0.63 -26.82
CA THR A 754 -23.66 -0.33 -27.27
C THR A 754 -23.90 -0.87 -28.69
N GLY A 755 -25.15 -1.24 -29.04
CA GLY A 755 -25.48 -1.80 -30.35
C GLY A 755 -25.02 -3.23 -30.58
N ALA A 756 -24.39 -3.89 -29.57
CA ALA A 756 -24.08 -5.31 -29.61
C ALA A 756 -24.13 -5.92 -28.20
N ASP A 757 -24.34 -7.24 -28.13
CA ASP A 757 -24.26 -8.02 -26.90
C ASP A 757 -23.12 -9.03 -26.99
N ILE A 758 -22.44 -9.29 -25.86
CA ILE A 758 -21.41 -10.29 -25.73
C ILE A 758 -22.01 -11.56 -25.10
N HIS A 759 -21.88 -12.71 -25.77
CA HIS A 759 -22.22 -13.99 -25.19
C HIS A 759 -21.10 -14.55 -24.32
N PHE A 760 -19.88 -14.50 -24.84
CA PHE A 760 -18.65 -14.85 -24.08
C PHE A 760 -17.43 -14.22 -24.79
N VAL A 761 -16.34 -14.16 -24.02
CA VAL A 761 -14.99 -13.89 -24.49
C VAL A 761 -14.10 -15.03 -24.00
N GLU A 762 -13.36 -15.69 -24.91
CA GLU A 762 -12.36 -16.71 -24.55
C GLU A 762 -10.97 -16.14 -24.82
N LEU A 763 -10.14 -16.08 -23.77
CA LEU A 763 -8.71 -15.86 -23.89
C LEU A 763 -7.99 -17.20 -23.99
N ALA A 764 -7.02 -17.31 -24.89
CA ALA A 764 -6.15 -18.46 -24.99
C ALA A 764 -4.71 -18.02 -25.23
N VAL A 765 -3.77 -18.60 -24.47
CA VAL A 765 -2.34 -18.34 -24.62
C VAL A 765 -1.64 -19.55 -25.23
N GLY A 766 -0.58 -19.28 -25.99
CA GLY A 766 0.27 -20.31 -26.56
C GLY A 766 1.09 -21.05 -25.49
N ASP A 767 1.76 -22.11 -25.92
CA ASP A 767 2.65 -22.92 -25.07
C ASP A 767 4.00 -22.22 -24.77
N ASP A 768 4.17 -20.98 -25.19
CA ASP A 768 5.33 -20.15 -24.87
C ASP A 768 5.35 -19.99 -23.34
N SER A 769 6.31 -20.66 -22.74
CA SER A 769 6.39 -20.78 -21.30
C SER A 769 6.89 -19.48 -20.65
N ALA A 770 6.66 -19.34 -19.36
CA ALA A 770 7.31 -18.33 -18.49
C ALA A 770 8.86 -18.46 -18.47
N ASP A 771 9.43 -19.31 -19.31
CA ASP A 771 10.89 -19.53 -19.41
C ASP A 771 11.66 -18.28 -19.87
N HIS A 772 10.97 -17.24 -20.32
CA HIS A 772 11.58 -15.94 -20.62
C HIS A 772 11.86 -15.08 -19.39
N GLU A 773 11.27 -15.40 -18.24
CA GLU A 773 11.35 -14.57 -17.03
C GLU A 773 12.48 -14.99 -16.07
N ILE A 774 12.99 -16.24 -16.21
CA ILE A 774 14.05 -16.78 -15.35
C ILE A 774 15.00 -17.64 -16.18
N ASP A 775 16.29 -17.55 -15.89
CA ASP A 775 17.30 -18.46 -16.44
C ASP A 775 16.88 -19.92 -16.22
N PRO A 776 16.88 -20.78 -17.27
CA PRO A 776 16.50 -22.19 -17.16
C PRO A 776 17.27 -22.96 -16.08
N MET A 777 18.52 -22.61 -15.82
CA MET A 777 19.32 -23.23 -14.76
C MET A 777 18.84 -22.84 -13.37
N GLU A 778 18.41 -21.60 -13.19
CA GLU A 778 17.84 -21.15 -11.91
C GLU A 778 16.49 -21.82 -11.67
N ARG A 779 15.67 -21.94 -12.70
CA ARG A 779 14.42 -22.70 -12.64
C ARG A 779 14.65 -24.16 -12.26
N PHE A 780 15.68 -24.80 -12.84
CA PHE A 780 16.07 -26.17 -12.48
C PHE A 780 16.54 -26.26 -11.01
N ARG A 781 17.37 -25.32 -10.55
CA ARG A 781 17.82 -25.25 -9.15
C ARG A 781 16.64 -25.10 -8.20
N LEU A 782 15.67 -24.26 -8.52
CA LEU A 782 14.46 -24.06 -7.74
C LEU A 782 13.59 -25.33 -7.71
N ALA A 783 13.40 -25.98 -8.86
CA ALA A 783 12.67 -27.24 -8.94
C ALA A 783 13.32 -28.35 -8.09
N MET A 784 14.65 -28.41 -8.05
CA MET A 784 15.39 -29.37 -7.22
C MET A 784 15.34 -29.05 -5.72
N LYS A 785 15.07 -27.80 -5.32
CA LYS A 785 14.87 -27.42 -3.91
C LYS A 785 13.48 -27.73 -3.38
N ILE A 786 12.51 -27.91 -4.26
CA ILE A 786 11.11 -28.21 -3.94
C ILE A 786 10.90 -29.74 -3.76
N GLN A 787 11.83 -30.58 -4.22
CA GLN A 787 11.85 -32.02 -4.00
C GLN A 787 12.58 -32.38 -2.71
#